data_c0cab4f3cb8618083b7bd3ad11ee8325
#
_entry.id   c0cab4f3cb8618083b7bd3ad11ee8325
#
_cell.length_a   1.000
_cell.length_b   1.000
_cell.length_c   1.000
_cell.angle_alpha   90.00
_cell.angle_beta   90.00
_cell.angle_gamma   90.00
#
_symmetry.space_group_name_H-M   'P 1'
#
loop_
_entity.id
_entity.type
_entity.pdbx_description
1 polymer ?
#
loop_
_entity_poly.entity_id
_entity_poly.type
_entity_poly.pdbx_seq_one_letter_code
_entity_poly.pdbx_strand_id
1 'polypeptide(L)'
;MSRFRMLAAVCGIWVFSLSPIFAKVSARDPDRTASVVPRGTLYALVVGVSRYKDQIIPSLKVADEDAKAFGDFLKSQDRLFQEAHITYLLNEKATKAEIEKYLYYKLPKAGKDDTVVLFMSGHGRFDPMRPKEFFFLPYDAENDYIAATGVKMSGLDFLNGISAEKVLLIADACHAGGFSQMKPKANMPSLELFLKEAKNSSGRAIITSSKDGQLSWELPGQTNSVFTHHLLEGLKGKADRDRDGIVTLNEAYDYAYAKTKEETKGHQHPQFEGSVVGTFPLSFVGSNLSEDELKAKLLIAANEGNVDDTNAVLLCRVDVDARDEQNATPLILAASSGHTNVVKLLLENGADVNATDNGRRGALAGAAAVGHLEIVEILLKAGAKVDLKDADGWTALAHASYHGHNPVVQTLIAHGADVRIRTKTGDTPLALAASQGRFAAVSTLLDSGSEINSLDLQGVSPVLKACQRGHSKCAELLLSRGAALKLRRGSTDELKLFVAIIKGDVNETKRLLKRGEIVDAETDTGDTPFTIAASLGHMDVMKILAQKSANIDFRGQDGRTPLMIASSCGNLNVASLLLKLGADVNARDNRGNTALMLGTTNKQPHVVKLLINNSAYINVTNEQGTTPLMKAAEYGLDEIVRLLLARGASVDDKDKQGCTALMRAAEQGNLEATKLLIKKTRDIDAQDLEGQTALMRAVKNGHKTLVKILVDAGADPNIKDWEGKTSLRKAVESGHKELAELLLR
;
A
#
# COMPACT_ATOMS: atom_id res chain seq x y z
N MET A 1 18.95 1.35 -28.11
CA MET A 1 17.82 1.49 -27.13
C MET A 1 17.44 0.22 -26.35
N SER A 2 18.14 -0.89 -26.44
CA SER A 2 17.73 -2.15 -25.80
C SER A 2 18.68 -2.73 -24.73
N ARG A 3 19.65 -1.96 -24.24
CA ARG A 3 20.63 -2.44 -23.23
C ARG A 3 20.64 -1.65 -21.91
N PHE A 4 19.75 -0.66 -21.72
CA PHE A 4 19.75 0.21 -20.52
C PHE A 4 18.80 -0.22 -19.40
N ARG A 5 17.97 -1.26 -19.59
CA ARG A 5 16.94 -1.69 -18.61
C ARG A 5 17.42 -2.74 -17.59
N MET A 6 18.64 -3.20 -17.66
CA MET A 6 19.06 -4.37 -16.87
C MET A 6 19.66 -4.04 -15.47
N LEU A 7 19.78 -2.76 -15.09
CA LEU A 7 20.36 -2.38 -13.79
C LEU A 7 19.37 -1.80 -12.78
N ALA A 8 18.14 -1.49 -13.17
CA ALA A 8 17.11 -0.99 -12.25
C ALA A 8 16.41 -2.10 -11.43
N ALA A 9 16.57 -3.36 -11.82
CA ALA A 9 15.90 -4.50 -11.17
C ALA A 9 16.55 -5.00 -9.89
N VAL A 10 17.63 -4.41 -9.40
CA VAL A 10 18.40 -4.92 -8.23
C VAL A 10 18.01 -4.25 -6.91
N CYS A 11 17.29 -3.14 -6.93
CA CYS A 11 16.78 -2.51 -5.69
C CYS A 11 15.27 -2.29 -5.84
N GLY A 12 14.49 -3.29 -5.41
CA GLY A 12 13.04 -3.23 -5.43
C GLY A 12 12.46 -2.32 -4.34
N ILE A 13 12.46 -1.02 -4.59
CA ILE A 13 11.54 -0.09 -3.93
C ILE A 13 11.03 0.83 -5.03
N TRP A 14 9.85 0.49 -5.56
CA TRP A 14 9.11 1.36 -6.47
C TRP A 14 8.27 2.32 -5.63
N VAL A 15 8.63 3.59 -5.65
CA VAL A 15 7.72 4.67 -5.27
C VAL A 15 6.87 4.95 -6.49
N PHE A 16 5.58 4.68 -6.42
CA PHE A 16 4.62 4.98 -7.48
C PHE A 16 4.44 6.49 -7.57
N SER A 17 4.79 7.08 -8.70
CA SER A 17 4.38 8.42 -9.09
C SER A 17 3.17 8.31 -10.01
N LEU A 18 2.02 8.78 -9.57
CA LEU A 18 0.81 8.94 -10.36
C LEU A 18 0.94 10.16 -11.28
N SER A 19 0.86 9.96 -12.58
CA SER A 19 0.62 11.03 -13.57
C SER A 19 -0.57 10.65 -14.45
N PRO A 20 -1.51 11.56 -14.71
CA PRO A 20 -2.71 11.27 -15.49
C PRO A 20 -2.48 11.55 -16.97
N ILE A 21 -2.57 10.53 -17.84
CA ILE A 21 -2.70 10.74 -19.30
C ILE A 21 -3.57 9.64 -19.92
N PHE A 22 -4.49 10.08 -20.75
CA PHE A 22 -5.46 9.31 -21.53
C PHE A 22 -4.81 8.39 -22.59
N ALA A 23 -5.16 7.11 -22.61
CA ALA A 23 -4.81 6.19 -23.68
C ALA A 23 -6.04 5.53 -24.30
N LYS A 24 -6.01 5.39 -25.63
CA LYS A 24 -7.05 4.78 -26.46
C LYS A 24 -7.27 3.30 -26.14
N VAL A 25 -8.53 2.95 -25.92
CA VAL A 25 -9.01 1.60 -25.61
C VAL A 25 -9.15 0.76 -26.88
N SER A 26 -8.65 -0.47 -26.89
CA SER A 26 -9.00 -1.51 -27.86
C SER A 26 -10.21 -2.29 -27.33
N ALA A 27 -11.26 -2.34 -28.14
CA ALA A 27 -12.50 -3.03 -27.84
C ALA A 27 -12.31 -4.53 -27.58
N ARG A 28 -12.86 -5.02 -26.48
CA ARG A 28 -13.09 -6.44 -26.18
C ARG A 28 -14.57 -6.68 -25.92
N ASP A 29 -14.95 -7.93 -26.13
CA ASP A 29 -16.27 -8.55 -26.10
C ASP A 29 -17.22 -7.97 -25.02
N PRO A 30 -18.42 -7.51 -25.40
CA PRO A 30 -19.35 -6.82 -24.48
C PRO A 30 -20.13 -7.73 -23.51
N ASP A 31 -19.94 -9.04 -23.54
CA ASP A 31 -20.79 -9.99 -22.79
C ASP A 31 -20.24 -10.50 -21.45
N ARG A 32 -19.11 -9.99 -20.95
CA ARG A 32 -18.63 -10.28 -19.58
C ARG A 32 -18.97 -9.14 -18.60
N THR A 33 -20.24 -8.94 -18.32
CA THR A 33 -20.63 -8.19 -17.12
C THR A 33 -20.53 -9.11 -15.91
N ALA A 34 -19.45 -9.01 -15.14
CA ALA A 34 -19.38 -9.62 -13.83
C ALA A 34 -20.58 -9.11 -12.99
N SER A 35 -21.35 -10.01 -12.44
CA SER A 35 -22.41 -9.65 -11.50
C SER A 35 -21.77 -9.24 -10.19
N VAL A 36 -21.84 -7.94 -9.86
CA VAL A 36 -21.46 -7.46 -8.54
C VAL A 36 -22.35 -8.13 -7.50
N VAL A 37 -21.77 -8.88 -6.57
CA VAL A 37 -22.51 -9.53 -5.48
C VAL A 37 -22.61 -8.55 -4.32
N PRO A 38 -23.81 -8.08 -3.94
CA PRO A 38 -24.01 -7.26 -2.75
C PRO A 38 -23.55 -8.02 -1.50
N ARG A 39 -22.92 -7.32 -0.55
CA ARG A 39 -22.44 -7.92 0.69
C ARG A 39 -23.47 -7.83 1.80
N GLY A 40 -23.75 -8.97 2.44
CA GLY A 40 -24.59 -9.08 3.61
C GLY A 40 -26.09 -8.87 3.34
N THR A 41 -26.88 -9.15 4.35
CA THR A 41 -28.34 -8.99 4.36
C THR A 41 -28.71 -7.71 5.11
N LEU A 42 -29.69 -6.97 4.61
CA LEU A 42 -30.29 -5.85 5.32
C LEU A 42 -31.39 -6.36 6.26
N TYR A 43 -31.26 -6.14 7.54
CA TYR A 43 -32.33 -6.31 8.54
C TYR A 43 -32.84 -4.94 8.96
N ALA A 44 -34.08 -4.60 8.58
CA ALA A 44 -34.65 -3.32 8.93
C ALA A 44 -35.96 -3.48 9.73
N LEU A 45 -36.06 -2.75 10.83
CA LEU A 45 -37.32 -2.51 11.56
C LEU A 45 -37.72 -1.05 11.36
N VAL A 46 -38.90 -0.86 10.84
CA VAL A 46 -39.47 0.46 10.55
C VAL A 46 -40.75 0.63 11.36
N VAL A 47 -40.69 1.48 12.36
CA VAL A 47 -41.82 1.73 13.29
C VAL A 47 -42.36 3.14 13.10
N GLY A 48 -43.65 3.26 12.91
CA GLY A 48 -44.33 4.57 12.78
C GLY A 48 -45.65 4.58 13.54
N VAL A 49 -45.82 5.48 14.50
CA VAL A 49 -47.00 5.59 15.33
C VAL A 49 -47.56 7.01 15.27
N SER A 50 -48.58 7.19 14.47
CA SER A 50 -49.33 8.45 14.36
C SER A 50 -50.58 8.47 15.24
N ARG A 51 -51.13 7.31 15.56
CA ARG A 51 -52.35 7.16 16.37
C ARG A 51 -52.08 6.22 17.54
N TYR A 52 -52.65 6.55 18.70
CA TYR A 52 -52.51 5.83 19.94
C TYR A 52 -53.83 5.29 20.43
N LYS A 53 -53.80 4.12 21.09
CA LYS A 53 -54.98 3.52 21.70
C LYS A 53 -55.49 4.37 22.88
N ASP A 54 -54.57 4.90 23.68
CA ASP A 54 -54.85 5.87 24.73
C ASP A 54 -55.02 7.27 24.12
N GLN A 55 -56.27 7.80 24.20
CA GLN A 55 -56.65 9.09 23.63
C GLN A 55 -56.02 10.31 24.35
N ILE A 56 -55.42 10.10 25.52
CA ILE A 56 -54.68 11.14 26.24
C ILE A 56 -53.35 11.43 25.50
N ILE A 57 -52.79 10.45 24.78
CA ILE A 57 -51.60 10.64 23.97
C ILE A 57 -51.99 11.33 22.65
N PRO A 58 -51.50 12.53 22.34
CA PRO A 58 -51.84 13.23 21.12
C PRO A 58 -51.48 12.46 19.86
N SER A 59 -52.34 12.49 18.85
CA SER A 59 -52.00 11.96 17.55
C SER A 59 -50.98 12.83 16.82
N LEU A 60 -50.09 12.20 16.06
CA LEU A 60 -49.17 12.82 15.08
C LEU A 60 -49.78 12.75 13.67
N LYS A 61 -49.29 13.58 12.74
CA LYS A 61 -49.83 13.61 11.37
C LYS A 61 -49.17 12.64 10.42
N VAL A 62 -47.82 12.48 10.55
CA VAL A 62 -47.01 11.88 9.49
C VAL A 62 -46.02 10.77 9.97
N ALA A 63 -46.05 10.38 11.25
CA ALA A 63 -45.06 9.43 11.77
C ALA A 63 -45.12 8.04 11.10
N ASP A 64 -46.31 7.54 10.77
CA ASP A 64 -46.54 6.30 10.04
C ASP A 64 -46.13 6.44 8.56
N GLU A 65 -46.36 7.59 7.94
CA GLU A 65 -45.92 7.87 6.56
C GLU A 65 -44.40 8.02 6.47
N ASP A 66 -43.73 8.66 7.45
CA ASP A 66 -42.28 8.74 7.55
C ASP A 66 -41.66 7.35 7.58
N ALA A 67 -42.14 6.50 8.45
CA ALA A 67 -41.70 5.14 8.60
C ALA A 67 -41.90 4.34 7.31
N LYS A 68 -43.08 4.45 6.70
CA LYS A 68 -43.37 3.78 5.45
C LYS A 68 -42.45 4.25 4.32
N ALA A 69 -42.34 5.56 4.13
CA ALA A 69 -41.51 6.13 3.07
C ALA A 69 -40.02 5.73 3.19
N PHE A 70 -39.50 5.70 4.41
CA PHE A 70 -38.13 5.25 4.67
C PHE A 70 -37.93 3.75 4.41
N GLY A 71 -38.91 2.91 4.85
CA GLY A 71 -38.86 1.47 4.59
C GLY A 71 -38.98 1.14 3.10
N ASP A 72 -39.86 1.82 2.36
CA ASP A 72 -40.03 1.65 0.92
C ASP A 72 -38.79 2.10 0.16
N PHE A 73 -38.11 3.13 0.64
CA PHE A 73 -36.80 3.55 0.11
C PHE A 73 -35.75 2.46 0.33
N LEU A 74 -35.61 1.92 1.55
CA LEU A 74 -34.66 0.84 1.84
C LEU A 74 -34.90 -0.40 0.96
N LYS A 75 -36.18 -0.72 0.72
CA LYS A 75 -36.56 -1.84 -0.15
C LYS A 75 -36.12 -1.67 -1.60
N SER A 76 -35.95 -0.43 -2.06
CA SER A 76 -35.50 -0.13 -3.41
C SER A 76 -34.01 -0.27 -3.61
N GLN A 77 -33.25 -0.53 -2.54
CA GLN A 77 -31.76 -0.60 -2.57
C GLN A 77 -31.24 -2.02 -2.84
N ASP A 78 -31.73 -2.65 -3.89
CA ASP A 78 -31.42 -4.04 -4.30
C ASP A 78 -29.98 -4.27 -4.75
N ARG A 79 -29.24 -3.21 -5.01
CA ARG A 79 -27.80 -3.28 -5.39
C ARG A 79 -26.85 -3.26 -4.22
N LEU A 80 -27.26 -2.73 -3.06
CA LEU A 80 -26.40 -2.62 -1.88
C LEU A 80 -26.43 -3.88 -1.01
N PHE A 81 -27.50 -4.67 -1.06
CA PHE A 81 -27.73 -5.79 -0.18
C PHE A 81 -28.07 -7.06 -0.97
N GLN A 82 -27.54 -8.19 -0.49
CA GLN A 82 -27.85 -9.51 -1.09
C GLN A 82 -29.33 -9.86 -0.89
N GLU A 83 -29.87 -9.53 0.28
CA GLU A 83 -31.26 -9.72 0.66
C GLU A 83 -31.70 -8.59 1.61
N ALA A 84 -32.96 -8.21 1.59
CA ALA A 84 -33.50 -7.18 2.47
C ALA A 84 -34.74 -7.70 3.23
N HIS A 85 -34.61 -7.84 4.54
CA HIS A 85 -35.69 -8.21 5.45
C HIS A 85 -36.22 -6.95 6.15
N ILE A 86 -37.25 -6.36 5.58
CA ILE A 86 -37.86 -5.13 6.12
C ILE A 86 -39.19 -5.43 6.80
N THR A 87 -39.29 -5.12 8.09
CA THR A 87 -40.51 -5.28 8.88
C THR A 87 -41.11 -3.91 9.16
N TYR A 88 -42.37 -3.73 8.75
CA TYR A 88 -43.14 -2.52 9.00
C TYR A 88 -44.09 -2.75 10.17
N LEU A 89 -43.95 -1.93 11.20
CA LEU A 89 -44.86 -1.85 12.32
C LEU A 89 -45.45 -0.42 12.35
N LEU A 90 -46.68 -0.30 11.78
CA LEU A 90 -47.33 0.99 11.63
C LEU A 90 -48.62 1.02 12.47
N ASN A 91 -48.87 2.10 13.24
CA ASN A 91 -50.04 2.34 14.06
C ASN A 91 -50.44 1.08 14.88
N GLU A 92 -51.59 0.52 14.68
CA GLU A 92 -52.16 -0.62 15.44
C GLU A 92 -51.24 -1.87 15.46
N LYS A 93 -50.35 -2.00 14.49
CA LYS A 93 -49.37 -3.07 14.44
C LYS A 93 -48.10 -2.79 15.27
N ALA A 94 -47.86 -1.52 15.61
CA ALA A 94 -46.69 -1.09 16.37
C ALA A 94 -46.94 -1.23 17.88
N THR A 95 -47.33 -2.42 18.33
CA THR A 95 -47.46 -2.71 19.77
C THR A 95 -46.11 -2.95 20.43
N LYS A 96 -46.01 -2.74 21.74
CA LYS A 96 -44.84 -3.03 22.52
C LYS A 96 -44.32 -4.46 22.27
N ALA A 97 -45.24 -5.44 22.34
CA ALA A 97 -44.88 -6.84 22.17
C ALA A 97 -44.26 -7.17 20.80
N GLU A 98 -44.79 -6.60 19.69
CA GLU A 98 -44.25 -6.85 18.34
C GLU A 98 -42.90 -6.11 18.13
N ILE A 99 -42.73 -4.90 18.67
CA ILE A 99 -41.46 -4.17 18.61
C ILE A 99 -40.40 -4.93 19.38
N GLU A 100 -40.65 -5.29 20.65
CA GLU A 100 -39.67 -6.03 21.48
C GLU A 100 -39.35 -7.40 20.90
N LYS A 101 -40.33 -8.12 20.36
CA LYS A 101 -40.12 -9.40 19.65
C LYS A 101 -39.13 -9.24 18.49
N TYR A 102 -39.18 -8.15 17.74
CA TYR A 102 -38.23 -7.91 16.66
C TYR A 102 -36.83 -7.58 17.22
N LEU A 103 -36.76 -6.66 18.17
CA LEU A 103 -35.49 -6.20 18.76
C LEU A 103 -34.71 -7.33 19.44
N TYR A 104 -35.39 -8.20 20.20
CA TYR A 104 -34.72 -9.23 21.00
C TYR A 104 -34.63 -10.61 20.33
N TYR A 105 -35.45 -10.94 19.33
CA TYR A 105 -35.47 -12.28 18.74
C TYR A 105 -35.21 -12.33 17.24
N LYS A 106 -35.38 -11.21 16.51
CA LYS A 106 -35.11 -11.18 15.06
C LYS A 106 -33.78 -10.53 14.72
N LEU A 107 -33.48 -9.37 15.28
CA LEU A 107 -32.23 -8.66 15.03
C LEU A 107 -30.96 -9.43 15.45
N PRO A 108 -30.96 -10.21 16.56
CA PRO A 108 -29.76 -11.00 16.91
C PRO A 108 -29.38 -12.08 15.89
N LYS A 109 -30.21 -12.32 14.86
CA LYS A 109 -29.88 -13.22 13.76
C LYS A 109 -28.94 -12.62 12.72
N ALA A 110 -28.80 -11.28 12.71
CA ALA A 110 -27.88 -10.59 11.82
C ALA A 110 -26.42 -10.99 12.12
N GLY A 111 -25.73 -11.46 11.10
CA GLY A 111 -24.32 -11.83 11.15
C GLY A 111 -23.40 -10.61 11.08
N LYS A 112 -22.09 -10.88 11.15
CA LYS A 112 -21.04 -9.83 11.17
C LYS A 112 -21.10 -8.89 9.97
N ASP A 113 -21.31 -9.44 8.78
CA ASP A 113 -21.30 -8.69 7.50
C ASP A 113 -22.65 -8.07 7.15
N ASP A 114 -23.70 -8.32 7.96
CA ASP A 114 -25.03 -7.81 7.73
C ASP A 114 -25.15 -6.34 8.17
N THR A 115 -26.17 -5.66 7.63
CA THR A 115 -26.51 -4.29 8.00
C THR A 115 -27.84 -4.27 8.75
N VAL A 116 -27.87 -3.62 9.90
CA VAL A 116 -29.08 -3.44 10.70
C VAL A 116 -29.50 -1.98 10.68
N VAL A 117 -30.76 -1.73 10.33
CA VAL A 117 -31.35 -0.39 10.32
C VAL A 117 -32.64 -0.38 11.16
N LEU A 118 -32.68 0.49 12.14
CA LEU A 118 -33.85 0.75 12.96
C LEU A 118 -34.33 2.17 12.68
N PHE A 119 -35.54 2.31 12.20
CA PHE A 119 -36.19 3.62 12.02
C PHE A 119 -37.42 3.68 12.91
N MET A 120 -37.50 4.69 13.77
CA MET A 120 -38.60 4.86 14.73
C MET A 120 -39.12 6.29 14.69
N SER A 121 -40.35 6.45 14.22
CA SER A 121 -41.07 7.74 14.18
C SER A 121 -42.32 7.67 15.06
N GLY A 122 -42.43 8.62 15.99
CA GLY A 122 -43.53 8.63 16.96
C GLY A 122 -43.22 9.50 18.18
N HIS A 123 -43.99 9.34 19.25
CA HIS A 123 -43.71 10.02 20.52
C HIS A 123 -42.65 9.29 21.32
N GLY A 124 -41.73 10.06 21.92
CA GLY A 124 -40.80 9.59 22.95
C GLY A 124 -41.02 10.34 24.27
N ARG A 125 -40.82 9.66 25.39
CA ARG A 125 -41.06 10.25 26.70
C ARG A 125 -40.10 9.69 27.77
N PHE A 126 -39.70 10.55 28.72
CA PHE A 126 -39.07 10.11 29.98
C PHE A 126 -40.15 9.73 31.00
N ASP A 127 -39.92 8.66 31.76
CA ASP A 127 -40.79 8.31 32.87
C ASP A 127 -40.63 9.36 33.98
N PRO A 128 -41.72 10.00 34.45
CA PRO A 128 -41.66 10.97 35.56
C PRO A 128 -41.08 10.40 36.84
N MET A 129 -41.24 9.10 37.11
CA MET A 129 -40.73 8.41 38.31
C MET A 129 -39.31 7.90 38.10
N ARG A 130 -38.83 7.81 36.85
CA ARG A 130 -37.48 7.35 36.44
C ARG A 130 -36.90 8.30 35.42
N PRO A 131 -36.51 9.50 35.78
CA PRO A 131 -36.15 10.58 34.83
C PRO A 131 -34.91 10.28 33.96
N LYS A 132 -34.23 9.16 34.20
CA LYS A 132 -33.12 8.65 33.38
C LYS A 132 -33.54 7.62 32.33
N GLU A 133 -34.79 7.16 32.38
CA GLU A 133 -35.29 6.17 31.45
C GLU A 133 -36.15 6.80 30.35
N PHE A 134 -35.70 6.65 29.10
CA PHE A 134 -36.40 7.12 27.90
C PHE A 134 -37.14 5.95 27.26
N PHE A 135 -38.40 6.20 26.89
CA PHE A 135 -39.26 5.23 26.27
C PHE A 135 -39.85 5.78 24.95
N PHE A 136 -39.79 4.95 23.90
CA PHE A 136 -40.61 5.13 22.72
C PHE A 136 -42.03 4.67 23.01
N LEU A 137 -43.03 5.46 22.61
CA LEU A 137 -44.43 5.13 22.87
C LEU A 137 -45.01 4.29 21.71
N PRO A 138 -45.28 2.98 21.91
CA PRO A 138 -45.97 2.16 20.93
C PRO A 138 -47.47 2.51 20.86
N TYR A 139 -48.19 1.92 19.91
CA TYR A 139 -49.63 2.14 19.74
C TYR A 139 -50.44 1.85 21.02
N ASP A 140 -50.08 0.82 21.74
CA ASP A 140 -50.73 0.35 22.98
C ASP A 140 -50.16 0.96 24.28
N ALA A 141 -49.39 2.05 24.14
CA ALA A 141 -48.86 2.78 25.29
C ALA A 141 -50.02 3.42 26.10
N GLU A 142 -49.85 3.41 27.43
CA GLU A 142 -50.76 4.07 28.36
C GLU A 142 -50.04 5.22 29.05
N ASN A 143 -50.65 6.42 28.97
CA ASN A 143 -50.05 7.68 29.45
C ASN A 143 -49.58 7.60 30.92
N ASP A 144 -50.36 6.95 31.78
CA ASP A 144 -50.10 6.87 33.22
C ASP A 144 -49.14 5.70 33.60
N TYR A 145 -48.88 4.78 32.65
CA TYR A 145 -48.11 3.59 32.86
C TYR A 145 -46.96 3.41 31.84
N ILE A 146 -46.26 4.48 31.50
CA ILE A 146 -45.25 4.52 30.44
C ILE A 146 -44.13 3.49 30.67
N ALA A 147 -43.65 3.34 31.90
CA ALA A 147 -42.61 2.34 32.22
C ALA A 147 -43.04 0.90 31.98
N ALA A 148 -44.35 0.62 32.07
CA ALA A 148 -44.89 -0.71 31.82
C ALA A 148 -45.26 -0.94 30.36
N THR A 149 -45.75 0.09 29.67
CA THR A 149 -46.34 -0.01 28.32
C THR A 149 -45.45 0.55 27.21
N GLY A 150 -44.46 1.41 27.55
CA GLY A 150 -43.47 1.94 26.60
C GLY A 150 -42.34 0.95 26.25
N VAL A 151 -41.75 1.14 25.10
CA VAL A 151 -40.53 0.42 24.71
C VAL A 151 -39.32 1.18 25.26
N LYS A 152 -38.59 0.55 26.17
CA LYS A 152 -37.41 1.17 26.79
C LYS A 152 -36.26 1.31 25.77
N MET A 153 -35.84 2.54 25.56
CA MET A 153 -34.74 2.88 24.64
C MET A 153 -33.45 3.25 25.37
N SER A 154 -33.53 3.65 26.65
CA SER A 154 -32.34 3.92 27.46
C SER A 154 -31.58 2.63 27.79
N GLY A 155 -30.24 2.70 27.68
CA GLY A 155 -29.35 1.54 27.88
C GLY A 155 -29.09 0.72 26.63
N LEU A 156 -29.91 0.83 25.57
CA LEU A 156 -29.74 0.13 24.29
C LEU A 156 -29.39 -1.37 24.42
N ASP A 157 -29.88 -2.05 25.48
CA ASP A 157 -29.50 -3.42 25.84
C ASP A 157 -29.71 -4.42 24.70
N PHE A 158 -30.71 -4.16 23.84
CA PHE A 158 -30.98 -4.98 22.65
C PHE A 158 -29.85 -4.95 21.62
N LEU A 159 -29.03 -3.87 21.58
CA LEU A 159 -27.88 -3.79 20.66
C LEU A 159 -26.74 -4.73 21.06
N ASN A 160 -26.65 -5.11 22.35
CA ASN A 160 -25.57 -5.99 22.83
C ASN A 160 -25.65 -7.42 22.27
N GLY A 161 -26.82 -7.83 21.80
CA GLY A 161 -27.05 -9.14 21.17
C GLY A 161 -26.83 -9.16 19.66
N ILE A 162 -26.51 -8.03 19.02
CA ILE A 162 -26.38 -7.91 17.55
C ILE A 162 -24.91 -8.06 17.16
N SER A 163 -24.61 -9.07 16.33
CA SER A 163 -23.26 -9.34 15.82
C SER A 163 -22.86 -8.48 14.62
N ALA A 164 -23.82 -7.83 13.96
CA ALA A 164 -23.55 -6.98 12.80
C ALA A 164 -22.61 -5.80 13.15
N GLU A 165 -21.66 -5.54 12.26
CA GLU A 165 -20.70 -4.41 12.40
C GLU A 165 -21.30 -3.07 11.94
N LYS A 166 -22.43 -3.10 11.22
CA LYS A 166 -23.13 -1.89 10.70
C LYS A 166 -24.54 -1.82 11.30
N VAL A 167 -24.70 -1.01 12.34
CA VAL A 167 -25.99 -0.82 13.01
C VAL A 167 -26.33 0.66 13.06
N LEU A 168 -27.48 1.01 12.47
CA LEU A 168 -28.02 2.38 12.41
C LEU A 168 -29.36 2.45 13.12
N LEU A 169 -29.49 3.34 14.10
CA LEU A 169 -30.74 3.73 14.70
C LEU A 169 -31.08 5.17 14.30
N ILE A 170 -32.22 5.35 13.67
CA ILE A 170 -32.80 6.67 13.35
C ILE A 170 -34.05 6.84 14.21
N ALA A 171 -34.03 7.83 15.09
CA ALA A 171 -35.16 8.19 15.93
C ALA A 171 -35.74 9.57 15.53
N ASP A 172 -36.83 9.55 14.80
CA ASP A 172 -37.64 10.74 14.54
C ASP A 172 -38.76 10.84 15.57
N ALA A 173 -38.36 10.96 16.84
CA ALA A 173 -39.27 11.01 17.97
C ALA A 173 -39.26 12.43 18.57
N CYS A 174 -40.41 13.08 18.48
CA CYS A 174 -40.65 14.35 19.18
C CYS A 174 -40.60 14.13 20.70
N HIS A 175 -39.89 14.97 21.40
CA HIS A 175 -40.20 15.21 22.80
C HIS A 175 -41.59 15.82 22.82
N ALA A 176 -42.56 15.11 23.37
CA ALA A 176 -43.97 15.56 23.41
C ALA A 176 -44.10 16.83 24.26
N GLY A 177 -43.65 17.96 23.73
CA GLY A 177 -43.90 19.29 24.30
C GLY A 177 -45.35 19.75 24.16
N GLY A 178 -46.25 18.91 23.56
CA GLY A 178 -47.70 19.16 23.48
C GLY A 178 -48.47 18.94 24.77
N PHE A 179 -47.90 18.33 25.79
CA PHE A 179 -48.46 18.31 27.13
C PHE A 179 -48.14 19.62 27.87
N SER A 180 -48.75 20.72 27.37
CA SER A 180 -48.59 22.02 27.97
C SER A 180 -49.22 22.07 29.37
N GLN A 181 -48.46 21.97 30.38
CA GLN A 181 -48.56 22.64 31.68
C GLN A 181 -47.41 22.29 32.63
N MET A 182 -46.42 21.53 32.24
CA MET A 182 -45.21 21.41 33.05
C MET A 182 -44.03 22.15 32.37
N LYS A 183 -43.64 23.29 32.91
CA LYS A 183 -42.37 23.93 32.59
C LYS A 183 -41.28 22.92 32.82
N PRO A 184 -40.33 22.74 31.87
CA PRO A 184 -39.19 21.84 32.08
C PRO A 184 -38.43 22.30 33.33
N LYS A 185 -38.34 21.43 34.36
CA LYS A 185 -37.43 21.62 35.47
C LYS A 185 -36.00 21.54 34.90
N ALA A 186 -35.16 22.50 35.22
CA ALA A 186 -33.83 22.76 34.70
C ALA A 186 -32.77 21.66 34.94
N ASN A 187 -33.13 20.40 35.20
CA ASN A 187 -32.25 19.28 35.48
C ASN A 187 -32.81 17.93 35.00
N MET A 188 -33.39 17.89 33.78
CA MET A 188 -33.67 16.56 33.15
C MET A 188 -32.37 15.98 32.57
N PRO A 189 -32.08 14.67 32.80
CA PRO A 189 -30.99 13.99 32.10
C PRO A 189 -31.30 13.98 30.62
N SER A 190 -30.38 14.47 29.85
CA SER A 190 -30.51 14.73 28.43
C SER A 190 -30.48 13.46 27.60
N LEU A 191 -30.98 13.53 26.39
CA LEU A 191 -30.71 12.61 25.29
C LEU A 191 -29.19 12.31 25.13
N GLU A 192 -28.34 13.22 25.62
CA GLU A 192 -26.90 13.04 25.72
C GLU A 192 -26.48 11.78 26.53
N LEU A 193 -27.27 11.34 27.53
CA LEU A 193 -26.96 10.11 28.27
C LEU A 193 -27.24 8.87 27.41
N PHE A 194 -28.29 8.91 26.60
CA PHE A 194 -28.62 7.89 25.63
C PHE A 194 -27.59 7.80 24.50
N LEU A 195 -27.14 8.96 24.00
CA LEU A 195 -26.15 9.06 22.94
C LEU A 195 -24.72 8.70 23.43
N LYS A 196 -24.42 8.93 24.72
CA LYS A 196 -23.11 8.64 25.30
C LYS A 196 -22.79 7.14 25.36
N GLU A 197 -23.80 6.27 25.47
CA GLU A 197 -23.64 4.82 25.44
C GLU A 197 -23.30 4.31 24.04
N ALA A 198 -23.78 4.96 22.98
CA ALA A 198 -23.42 4.64 21.60
C ALA A 198 -21.96 4.98 21.26
N LYS A 199 -21.35 5.97 21.93
CA LYS A 199 -19.94 6.36 21.72
C LYS A 199 -18.94 5.25 22.04
N ASN A 200 -19.29 4.31 22.88
CA ASN A 200 -18.39 3.26 23.35
C ASN A 200 -18.44 1.97 22.50
N SER A 201 -19.29 1.92 21.47
CA SER A 201 -19.47 0.74 20.61
C SER A 201 -19.04 1.05 19.18
N SER A 202 -17.99 0.40 18.71
CA SER A 202 -17.54 0.50 17.31
C SER A 202 -18.59 -0.06 16.34
N GLY A 203 -18.82 0.64 15.22
CA GLY A 203 -19.75 0.19 14.15
C GLY A 203 -21.23 0.53 14.38
N ARG A 204 -21.55 1.38 15.36
CA ARG A 204 -22.92 1.76 15.70
C ARG A 204 -23.15 3.25 15.59
N ALA A 205 -24.21 3.64 14.90
CA ALA A 205 -24.60 5.04 14.69
C ALA A 205 -26.03 5.29 15.13
N ILE A 206 -26.26 6.43 15.74
CA ILE A 206 -27.59 6.90 16.13
C ILE A 206 -27.79 8.30 15.57
N ILE A 207 -28.91 8.48 14.89
CA ILE A 207 -29.38 9.80 14.42
C ILE A 207 -30.69 10.11 15.11
N THR A 208 -30.80 11.33 15.65
CA THR A 208 -32.06 11.86 16.15
C THR A 208 -32.47 13.08 15.33
N SER A 209 -33.77 13.25 15.11
CA SER A 209 -34.29 14.35 14.29
C SER A 209 -34.14 15.71 14.93
N SER A 210 -33.97 15.78 16.26
CA SER A 210 -33.84 17.04 17.00
C SER A 210 -32.96 16.91 18.23
N LYS A 211 -32.40 18.04 18.67
CA LYS A 211 -31.68 18.18 19.93
C LYS A 211 -32.65 18.23 21.12
N ASP A 212 -32.14 17.96 22.33
CA ASP A 212 -32.87 18.06 23.58
C ASP A 212 -33.69 19.36 23.70
N GLY A 213 -34.96 19.19 24.04
CA GLY A 213 -35.91 20.30 24.20
C GLY A 213 -36.42 20.91 22.91
N GLN A 214 -36.04 20.37 21.76
CA GLN A 214 -36.57 20.78 20.45
C GLN A 214 -37.65 19.81 19.95
N LEU A 215 -38.57 20.31 19.17
CA LEU A 215 -39.61 19.50 18.50
C LEU A 215 -39.12 19.08 17.12
N SER A 216 -39.50 17.88 16.68
CA SER A 216 -39.47 17.55 15.26
C SER A 216 -40.64 18.25 14.57
N TRP A 217 -40.37 18.91 13.46
CA TRP A 217 -41.33 19.76 12.77
C TRP A 217 -42.05 18.99 11.65
N GLU A 218 -43.39 19.21 11.60
CA GLU A 218 -44.26 18.82 10.51
C GLU A 218 -44.75 20.08 9.82
N LEU A 219 -44.46 20.26 8.53
CA LEU A 219 -44.93 21.42 7.78
C LEU A 219 -46.27 21.17 7.10
N PRO A 220 -47.16 22.17 7.02
CA PRO A 220 -48.43 22.02 6.31
C PRO A 220 -48.21 21.67 4.84
N GLY A 221 -48.89 20.59 4.38
CA GLY A 221 -48.82 20.13 2.98
C GLY A 221 -47.66 19.20 2.65
N GLN A 222 -46.76 18.89 3.59
CA GLN A 222 -45.75 17.84 3.42
C GLN A 222 -46.29 16.47 3.89
N THR A 223 -45.84 15.41 3.24
CA THR A 223 -46.20 14.02 3.57
C THR A 223 -45.28 13.41 4.62
N ASN A 224 -44.17 14.06 4.93
CA ASN A 224 -43.15 13.62 5.89
C ASN A 224 -42.78 14.76 6.85
N SER A 225 -42.22 14.41 8.00
CA SER A 225 -41.54 15.36 8.87
C SER A 225 -40.39 16.05 8.12
N VAL A 226 -40.01 17.27 8.55
CA VAL A 226 -38.95 18.05 7.87
C VAL A 226 -37.64 17.27 7.83
N PHE A 227 -37.28 16.59 8.92
CA PHE A 227 -36.05 15.79 8.98
C PHE A 227 -36.09 14.58 8.04
N THR A 228 -37.15 13.76 8.14
CA THR A 228 -37.33 12.56 7.28
C THR A 228 -37.43 12.94 5.81
N HIS A 229 -38.11 14.05 5.47
CA HIS A 229 -38.14 14.58 4.12
C HIS A 229 -36.75 14.83 3.55
N HIS A 230 -35.92 15.60 4.26
CA HIS A 230 -34.56 15.91 3.78
C HIS A 230 -33.60 14.71 3.83
N LEU A 231 -33.75 13.81 4.79
CA LEU A 231 -33.02 12.57 4.81
C LEU A 231 -33.29 11.73 3.53
N LEU A 232 -34.53 11.56 3.17
CA LEU A 232 -34.93 10.85 1.95
C LEU A 232 -34.50 11.57 0.67
N GLU A 233 -34.53 12.91 0.63
CA GLU A 233 -33.99 13.68 -0.49
C GLU A 233 -32.48 13.46 -0.66
N GLY A 234 -31.74 13.50 0.45
CA GLY A 234 -30.31 13.23 0.48
C GLY A 234 -30.00 11.82 -0.05
N LEU A 235 -30.69 10.82 0.49
CA LEU A 235 -30.56 9.41 0.10
C LEU A 235 -30.93 9.14 -1.37
N LYS A 236 -31.81 9.96 -1.98
CA LYS A 236 -32.15 9.90 -3.41
C LYS A 236 -31.07 10.56 -4.31
N GLY A 237 -29.93 10.93 -3.76
CA GLY A 237 -28.75 11.38 -4.50
C GLY A 237 -28.38 12.85 -4.31
N LYS A 238 -29.21 13.69 -3.64
CA LYS A 238 -28.83 15.09 -3.40
C LYS A 238 -27.66 15.23 -2.41
N ALA A 239 -27.39 14.19 -1.61
CA ALA A 239 -26.29 14.17 -0.66
C ALA A 239 -24.98 13.60 -1.25
N ASP A 240 -25.00 12.95 -2.41
CA ASP A 240 -23.83 12.40 -3.09
C ASP A 240 -22.88 13.54 -3.50
N ARG A 241 -21.89 13.84 -2.63
CA ARG A 241 -20.97 14.97 -2.82
C ARG A 241 -19.83 14.66 -3.77
N ASP A 242 -19.28 13.46 -3.70
CA ASP A 242 -18.15 13.03 -4.51
C ASP A 242 -18.57 12.37 -5.82
N ARG A 243 -19.89 12.25 -6.05
CA ARG A 243 -20.54 11.76 -7.27
C ARG A 243 -20.18 10.32 -7.63
N ASP A 244 -19.83 9.53 -6.62
CA ASP A 244 -19.49 8.13 -6.81
C ASP A 244 -20.72 7.21 -6.99
N GLY A 245 -21.91 7.75 -6.80
CA GLY A 245 -23.19 7.06 -6.95
C GLY A 245 -23.62 6.33 -5.69
N ILE A 246 -22.91 6.46 -4.59
CA ILE A 246 -23.27 5.95 -3.27
C ILE A 246 -23.49 7.11 -2.31
N VAL A 247 -24.59 7.09 -1.61
CA VAL A 247 -24.82 8.01 -0.49
C VAL A 247 -24.50 7.29 0.80
N THR A 248 -23.45 7.74 1.46
CA THR A 248 -23.04 7.24 2.77
C THR A 248 -23.88 7.83 3.89
N LEU A 249 -23.84 7.20 5.06
CA LEU A 249 -24.51 7.70 6.27
C LEU A 249 -24.12 9.15 6.60
N ASN A 250 -22.81 9.47 6.50
CA ASN A 250 -22.31 10.80 6.80
C ASN A 250 -22.83 11.85 5.83
N GLU A 251 -22.83 11.55 4.54
CA GLU A 251 -23.35 12.46 3.52
C GLU A 251 -24.85 12.69 3.69
N ALA A 252 -25.62 11.61 3.90
CA ALA A 252 -27.06 11.70 4.14
C ALA A 252 -27.38 12.54 5.37
N TYR A 253 -26.63 12.33 6.48
CA TYR A 253 -26.81 13.11 7.71
C TYR A 253 -26.44 14.58 7.52
N ASP A 254 -25.27 14.88 6.94
CA ASP A 254 -24.83 16.25 6.71
C ASP A 254 -25.81 17.05 5.86
N TYR A 255 -26.33 16.41 4.80
CA TYR A 255 -27.37 17.02 3.95
C TYR A 255 -28.64 17.27 4.73
N ALA A 256 -29.16 16.24 5.42
CA ALA A 256 -30.39 16.34 6.20
C ALA A 256 -30.27 17.37 7.32
N TYR A 257 -29.12 17.42 8.03
CA TYR A 257 -28.84 18.41 9.08
C TYR A 257 -28.91 19.83 8.52
N ALA A 258 -28.17 20.10 7.44
CA ALA A 258 -28.08 21.44 6.87
C ALA A 258 -29.48 21.94 6.40
N LYS A 259 -30.23 21.08 5.69
CA LYS A 259 -31.55 21.42 5.15
C LYS A 259 -32.64 21.55 6.23
N THR A 260 -32.63 20.65 7.21
CA THR A 260 -33.57 20.74 8.34
C THR A 260 -33.36 22.04 9.13
N LYS A 261 -32.11 22.38 9.41
CA LYS A 261 -31.75 23.63 10.10
C LYS A 261 -32.17 24.88 9.31
N GLU A 262 -31.93 24.86 8.00
CA GLU A 262 -32.30 25.96 7.09
C GLU A 262 -33.83 26.15 7.07
N GLU A 263 -34.62 25.10 6.81
CA GLU A 263 -36.08 25.17 6.64
C GLU A 263 -36.79 25.50 7.95
N THR A 264 -36.29 24.99 9.09
CA THR A 264 -36.85 25.31 10.41
C THR A 264 -36.32 26.61 11.02
N LYS A 265 -35.53 27.40 10.27
CA LYS A 265 -34.86 28.63 10.72
C LYS A 265 -34.08 28.46 12.03
N GLY A 266 -33.44 27.31 12.18
CA GLY A 266 -32.63 26.98 13.36
C GLY A 266 -33.44 26.52 14.58
N HIS A 267 -34.70 26.16 14.43
CA HIS A 267 -35.52 25.65 15.54
C HIS A 267 -35.38 24.13 15.73
N GLN A 268 -34.87 23.40 14.72
CA GLN A 268 -34.64 21.96 14.79
C GLN A 268 -33.18 21.66 14.38
N HIS A 269 -32.48 20.89 15.23
CA HIS A 269 -31.09 20.49 15.00
C HIS A 269 -30.97 18.97 15.13
N PRO A 270 -30.94 18.21 14.04
CA PRO A 270 -30.64 16.78 14.10
C PRO A 270 -29.31 16.51 14.77
N GLN A 271 -29.17 15.37 15.42
CA GLN A 271 -27.92 14.95 16.09
C GLN A 271 -27.45 13.61 15.56
N PHE A 272 -26.13 13.46 15.48
CA PHE A 272 -25.46 12.23 15.13
C PHE A 272 -24.47 11.87 16.23
N GLU A 273 -24.54 10.63 16.73
CA GLU A 273 -23.62 10.09 17.70
C GLU A 273 -23.26 8.65 17.34
N GLY A 274 -22.01 8.29 17.60
CA GLY A 274 -21.49 6.95 17.33
C GLY A 274 -20.22 6.98 16.52
N SER A 275 -19.66 5.79 16.29
CA SER A 275 -18.52 5.58 15.40
C SER A 275 -18.86 4.52 14.37
N VAL A 276 -18.68 4.85 13.12
CA VAL A 276 -18.84 3.89 12.01
C VAL A 276 -17.48 3.30 11.68
N VAL A 277 -17.40 1.99 11.52
CA VAL A 277 -16.20 1.33 11.03
C VAL A 277 -16.25 1.34 9.50
N GLY A 278 -15.34 2.11 8.89
CA GLY A 278 -15.35 2.31 7.44
C GLY A 278 -16.50 3.18 6.94
N THR A 279 -16.79 3.12 5.65
CA THR A 279 -17.97 3.78 5.07
C THR A 279 -19.23 2.98 5.34
N PHE A 280 -20.32 3.68 5.60
CA PHE A 280 -21.63 3.08 5.79
C PHE A 280 -22.56 3.48 4.62
N PRO A 281 -22.60 2.70 3.53
CA PRO A 281 -23.45 3.01 2.39
C PRO A 281 -24.92 2.78 2.75
N LEU A 282 -25.75 3.77 2.46
CA LEU A 282 -27.20 3.71 2.68
C LEU A 282 -27.99 3.69 1.39
N SER A 283 -27.46 4.26 0.32
CA SER A 283 -28.14 4.35 -0.95
C SER A 283 -27.16 4.20 -2.12
N PHE A 284 -27.63 3.54 -3.17
CA PHE A 284 -27.01 3.55 -4.49
C PHE A 284 -27.94 4.29 -5.47
N VAL A 285 -27.44 5.39 -6.03
CA VAL A 285 -28.19 6.27 -6.93
C VAL A 285 -27.65 6.28 -8.37
N GLY A 286 -26.55 5.55 -8.61
CA GLY A 286 -25.82 5.56 -9.88
C GLY A 286 -24.81 6.71 -9.96
N SER A 287 -23.62 6.44 -10.44
CA SER A 287 -22.56 7.43 -10.55
C SER A 287 -22.77 8.38 -11.71
N ASN A 288 -22.41 9.66 -11.50
CA ASN A 288 -22.30 10.67 -12.55
C ASN A 288 -20.86 10.80 -13.09
N LEU A 289 -19.92 9.97 -12.59
CA LEU A 289 -18.55 9.90 -13.07
C LEU A 289 -18.50 9.22 -14.44
N SER A 290 -17.58 9.66 -15.27
CA SER A 290 -17.27 8.98 -16.52
C SER A 290 -16.66 7.59 -16.26
N GLU A 291 -16.71 6.70 -17.24
CA GLU A 291 -16.11 5.37 -17.14
C GLU A 291 -14.60 5.43 -16.82
N ASP A 292 -13.88 6.41 -17.37
CA ASP A 292 -12.45 6.57 -17.13
C ASP A 292 -12.16 7.08 -15.70
N GLU A 293 -13.01 7.96 -15.16
CA GLU A 293 -12.91 8.39 -13.75
C GLU A 293 -13.20 7.23 -12.78
N LEU A 294 -14.19 6.40 -13.08
CA LEU A 294 -14.50 5.20 -12.29
C LEU A 294 -13.36 4.18 -12.32
N LYS A 295 -12.75 3.95 -13.51
CA LYS A 295 -11.56 3.08 -13.63
C LYS A 295 -10.39 3.60 -12.80
N ALA A 296 -10.12 4.90 -12.86
CA ALA A 296 -9.06 5.53 -12.07
C ALA A 296 -9.33 5.38 -10.55
N LYS A 297 -10.58 5.61 -10.13
CA LYS A 297 -10.99 5.46 -8.73
C LYS A 297 -10.85 4.01 -8.24
N LEU A 298 -11.20 3.00 -9.08
CA LEU A 298 -11.02 1.58 -8.76
C LEU A 298 -9.55 1.22 -8.55
N LEU A 299 -8.67 1.68 -9.43
CA LEU A 299 -7.22 1.43 -9.33
C LEU A 299 -6.62 2.05 -8.05
N ILE A 300 -7.02 3.29 -7.73
CA ILE A 300 -6.58 3.97 -6.50
C ILE A 300 -7.07 3.23 -5.26
N ALA A 301 -8.36 2.94 -5.19
CA ALA A 301 -8.97 2.24 -4.05
C ALA A 301 -8.34 0.86 -3.83
N ALA A 302 -8.06 0.12 -4.91
CA ALA A 302 -7.40 -1.17 -4.84
C ALA A 302 -5.95 -1.08 -4.33
N ASN A 303 -5.21 -0.07 -4.76
CA ASN A 303 -3.83 0.16 -4.33
C ASN A 303 -3.74 0.63 -2.86
N GLU A 304 -4.72 1.39 -2.39
CA GLU A 304 -4.80 1.90 -1.01
C GLU A 304 -5.44 0.91 -0.03
N GLY A 305 -6.06 -0.16 -0.55
CA GLY A 305 -6.74 -1.17 0.27
C GLY A 305 -8.11 -0.74 0.78
N ASN A 306 -8.71 0.26 0.16
CA ASN A 306 -10.02 0.76 0.54
C ASN A 306 -11.11 -0.17 0.00
N VAL A 307 -11.61 -1.07 0.86
CA VAL A 307 -12.63 -2.07 0.51
C VAL A 307 -13.95 -1.42 0.13
N ASP A 308 -14.33 -0.35 0.84
CA ASP A 308 -15.63 0.30 0.67
C ASP A 308 -15.67 1.05 -0.67
N ASP A 309 -14.63 1.85 -0.99
CA ASP A 309 -14.54 2.52 -2.28
C ASP A 309 -14.41 1.52 -3.44
N THR A 310 -13.64 0.44 -3.25
CA THR A 310 -13.56 -0.63 -4.25
C THR A 310 -14.94 -1.22 -4.53
N ASN A 311 -15.71 -1.55 -3.47
CA ASN A 311 -17.06 -2.08 -3.62
C ASN A 311 -18.01 -1.07 -4.26
N ALA A 312 -17.93 0.20 -3.85
CA ALA A 312 -18.74 1.30 -4.40
C ALA A 312 -18.60 1.41 -5.92
N VAL A 313 -17.34 1.43 -6.37
CA VAL A 313 -17.05 1.57 -7.80
C VAL A 313 -17.45 0.32 -8.59
N LEU A 314 -17.29 -0.88 -8.04
CA LEU A 314 -17.73 -2.13 -8.67
C LEU A 314 -19.25 -2.18 -8.83
N LEU A 315 -20.03 -1.59 -7.91
CA LEU A 315 -21.48 -1.43 -8.03
C LEU A 315 -21.90 -0.60 -9.27
N CYS A 316 -21.04 0.30 -9.73
CA CYS A 316 -21.21 1.06 -10.96
C CYS A 316 -20.95 0.25 -12.24
N ARG A 317 -20.65 -1.07 -12.15
CA ARG A 317 -20.35 -1.97 -13.27
C ARG A 317 -19.14 -1.55 -14.11
N VAL A 318 -18.15 -0.98 -13.47
CA VAL A 318 -16.86 -0.72 -14.11
C VAL A 318 -16.12 -2.04 -14.39
N ASP A 319 -15.29 -2.06 -15.43
CA ASP A 319 -14.44 -3.21 -15.72
C ASP A 319 -13.51 -3.52 -14.52
N VAL A 320 -13.71 -4.68 -13.89
CA VAL A 320 -12.91 -5.14 -12.75
C VAL A 320 -11.41 -5.30 -13.09
N ASP A 321 -11.10 -5.53 -14.37
CA ASP A 321 -9.76 -5.63 -14.91
C ASP A 321 -9.28 -4.32 -15.57
N ALA A 322 -9.84 -3.18 -15.15
CA ALA A 322 -9.37 -1.86 -15.54
C ALA A 322 -7.83 -1.76 -15.41
N ARG A 323 -7.19 -0.96 -16.28
CA ARG A 323 -5.73 -0.95 -16.36
C ARG A 323 -5.17 0.45 -16.20
N ASP A 324 -4.08 0.54 -15.41
CA ASP A 324 -3.29 1.77 -15.30
C ASP A 324 -2.30 1.93 -16.48
N GLU A 325 -1.47 2.97 -16.44
CA GLU A 325 -0.44 3.23 -17.46
C GLU A 325 0.61 2.12 -17.59
N GLN A 326 0.84 1.36 -16.52
CA GLN A 326 1.72 0.20 -16.48
C GLN A 326 1.01 -1.09 -16.87
N ASN A 327 -0.26 -0.99 -17.29
CA ASN A 327 -1.12 -2.11 -17.64
C ASN A 327 -1.42 -3.03 -16.43
N ALA A 328 -1.23 -2.53 -15.19
CA ALA A 328 -1.57 -3.26 -13.97
C ALA A 328 -3.08 -3.20 -13.71
N THR A 329 -3.65 -4.32 -13.26
CA THR A 329 -5.07 -4.40 -12.86
C THR A 329 -5.23 -4.07 -11.37
N PRO A 330 -6.45 -3.74 -10.89
CA PRO A 330 -6.73 -3.57 -9.47
C PRO A 330 -6.27 -4.77 -8.63
N LEU A 331 -6.43 -6.00 -9.15
CA LEU A 331 -5.98 -7.23 -8.48
C LEU A 331 -4.45 -7.27 -8.31
N ILE A 332 -3.68 -6.87 -9.33
CA ILE A 332 -2.21 -6.81 -9.26
C ILE A 332 -1.77 -5.79 -8.21
N LEU A 333 -2.40 -4.61 -8.19
CA LEU A 333 -2.11 -3.53 -7.24
C LEU A 333 -2.42 -3.98 -5.81
N ALA A 334 -3.64 -4.45 -5.55
CA ALA A 334 -4.07 -4.91 -4.24
C ALA A 334 -3.20 -6.07 -3.70
N ALA A 335 -2.86 -7.03 -4.56
CA ALA A 335 -2.02 -8.18 -4.19
C ALA A 335 -0.58 -7.79 -3.85
N SER A 336 0.00 -6.85 -4.61
CA SER A 336 1.35 -6.35 -4.36
C SER A 336 1.44 -5.46 -3.12
N SER A 337 0.35 -4.76 -2.78
CA SER A 337 0.25 -3.87 -1.62
C SER A 337 -0.22 -4.59 -0.34
N GLY A 338 -0.63 -5.86 -0.43
CA GLY A 338 -0.97 -6.67 0.75
C GLY A 338 -2.42 -6.54 1.22
N HIS A 339 -3.34 -6.08 0.39
CA HIS A 339 -4.71 -5.80 0.76
C HIS A 339 -5.64 -7.01 0.58
N THR A 340 -5.59 -7.96 1.52
CA THR A 340 -6.29 -9.25 1.44
C THR A 340 -7.80 -9.12 1.17
N ASN A 341 -8.49 -8.20 1.83
CA ASN A 341 -9.93 -8.04 1.68
C ASN A 341 -10.31 -7.51 0.29
N VAL A 342 -9.51 -6.59 -0.26
CA VAL A 342 -9.70 -6.08 -1.63
C VAL A 342 -9.44 -7.18 -2.66
N VAL A 343 -8.38 -7.99 -2.46
CA VAL A 343 -8.09 -9.16 -3.32
C VAL A 343 -9.27 -10.12 -3.36
N LYS A 344 -9.85 -10.47 -2.20
CA LYS A 344 -11.05 -11.32 -2.12
C LYS A 344 -12.21 -10.70 -2.90
N LEU A 345 -12.49 -9.41 -2.66
CA LEU A 345 -13.58 -8.68 -3.31
C LEU A 345 -13.43 -8.65 -4.83
N LEU A 346 -12.23 -8.36 -5.34
CA LEU A 346 -11.97 -8.33 -6.78
C LEU A 346 -12.14 -9.71 -7.43
N LEU A 347 -11.66 -10.77 -6.78
CA LEU A 347 -11.82 -12.15 -7.28
C LEU A 347 -13.29 -12.60 -7.26
N GLU A 348 -14.06 -12.24 -6.22
CA GLU A 348 -15.51 -12.48 -6.14
C GLU A 348 -16.26 -11.77 -7.27
N ASN A 349 -15.76 -10.63 -7.75
CA ASN A 349 -16.31 -9.90 -8.89
C ASN A 349 -15.71 -10.29 -10.24
N GLY A 350 -15.01 -11.43 -10.31
CA GLY A 350 -14.57 -12.04 -11.56
C GLY A 350 -13.28 -11.46 -12.14
N ALA A 351 -12.43 -10.81 -11.34
CA ALA A 351 -11.12 -10.35 -11.79
C ALA A 351 -10.28 -11.52 -12.35
N ASP A 352 -9.60 -11.29 -13.48
CA ASP A 352 -8.70 -12.28 -14.06
C ASP A 352 -7.45 -12.49 -13.20
N VAL A 353 -7.44 -13.60 -12.46
CA VAL A 353 -6.34 -13.96 -11.55
C VAL A 353 -4.98 -14.09 -12.27
N ASN A 354 -4.99 -14.28 -13.59
CA ASN A 354 -3.81 -14.45 -14.43
C ASN A 354 -3.49 -13.22 -15.30
N ALA A 355 -4.18 -12.11 -15.09
CA ALA A 355 -3.86 -10.84 -15.74
C ALA A 355 -2.42 -10.40 -15.41
N THR A 356 -1.77 -9.72 -16.37
CA THR A 356 -0.38 -9.28 -16.22
C THR A 356 -0.22 -7.81 -16.61
N ASP A 357 0.73 -7.13 -15.95
CA ASP A 357 1.19 -5.79 -16.29
C ASP A 357 2.11 -5.77 -17.55
N ASN A 358 2.65 -4.57 -17.88
CA ASN A 358 3.62 -4.41 -18.98
C ASN A 358 4.92 -5.21 -18.77
N GLY A 359 5.29 -5.50 -17.52
CA GLY A 359 6.39 -6.39 -17.15
C GLY A 359 6.01 -7.87 -17.19
N ARG A 360 4.78 -8.20 -17.64
CA ARG A 360 4.19 -9.56 -17.62
C ARG A 360 4.10 -10.12 -16.20
N ARG A 361 4.11 -9.28 -15.16
CA ARG A 361 3.98 -9.68 -13.77
C ARG A 361 2.51 -9.78 -13.41
N GLY A 362 2.11 -10.92 -12.86
CA GLY A 362 0.74 -11.14 -12.34
C GLY A 362 0.66 -10.91 -10.83
N ALA A 363 -0.56 -10.92 -10.31
CA ALA A 363 -0.86 -10.73 -8.89
C ALA A 363 -0.11 -11.72 -7.98
N LEU A 364 0.01 -12.99 -8.38
CA LEU A 364 0.73 -14.01 -7.61
C LEU A 364 2.22 -13.68 -7.45
N ALA A 365 2.87 -13.21 -8.52
CA ALA A 365 4.28 -12.81 -8.47
C ALA A 365 4.47 -11.54 -7.62
N GLY A 366 3.56 -10.57 -7.71
CA GLY A 366 3.54 -9.37 -6.87
C GLY A 366 3.46 -9.71 -5.38
N ALA A 367 2.47 -10.50 -4.98
CA ALA A 367 2.29 -10.95 -3.60
C ALA A 367 3.49 -11.78 -3.09
N ALA A 368 4.04 -12.66 -3.94
CA ALA A 368 5.19 -13.50 -3.60
C ALA A 368 6.48 -12.70 -3.39
N ALA A 369 6.67 -11.63 -4.15
CA ALA A 369 7.85 -10.75 -4.03
C ALA A 369 7.90 -10.00 -2.71
N VAL A 370 6.76 -9.67 -2.12
CA VAL A 370 6.64 -8.95 -0.84
C VAL A 370 6.45 -9.91 0.34
N GLY A 371 5.96 -11.13 0.09
CA GLY A 371 5.80 -12.16 1.11
C GLY A 371 4.41 -12.23 1.72
N HIS A 372 3.38 -11.76 1.03
CA HIS A 372 1.98 -11.78 1.48
C HIS A 372 1.38 -13.20 1.38
N LEU A 373 1.68 -14.05 2.36
CA LEU A 373 1.34 -15.48 2.35
C LEU A 373 -0.17 -15.73 2.16
N GLU A 374 -1.03 -15.06 2.94
CA GLU A 374 -2.48 -15.24 2.84
C GLU A 374 -3.00 -14.92 1.43
N ILE A 375 -2.48 -13.85 0.80
CA ILE A 375 -2.86 -13.48 -0.56
C ILE A 375 -2.38 -14.52 -1.57
N VAL A 376 -1.16 -15.04 -1.41
CA VAL A 376 -0.63 -16.12 -2.27
C VAL A 376 -1.56 -17.34 -2.20
N GLU A 377 -2.00 -17.75 -1.01
CA GLU A 377 -2.93 -18.88 -0.84
C GLU A 377 -4.28 -18.62 -1.51
N ILE A 378 -4.82 -17.41 -1.38
CA ILE A 378 -6.09 -17.02 -2.00
C ILE A 378 -5.98 -17.06 -3.52
N LEU A 379 -4.92 -16.48 -4.09
CA LEU A 379 -4.70 -16.46 -5.55
C LEU A 379 -4.51 -17.87 -6.12
N LEU A 380 -3.77 -18.75 -5.42
CA LEU A 380 -3.60 -20.14 -5.83
C LEU A 380 -4.92 -20.91 -5.80
N LYS A 381 -5.75 -20.72 -4.75
CA LYS A 381 -7.10 -21.29 -4.68
C LYS A 381 -8.02 -20.77 -5.78
N ALA A 382 -7.84 -19.52 -6.21
CA ALA A 382 -8.57 -18.92 -7.33
C ALA A 382 -8.06 -19.35 -8.72
N GLY A 383 -7.06 -20.24 -8.79
CA GLY A 383 -6.56 -20.79 -10.06
C GLY A 383 -5.43 -19.98 -10.70
N ALA A 384 -4.67 -19.21 -9.90
CA ALA A 384 -3.47 -18.54 -10.40
C ALA A 384 -2.47 -19.56 -10.97
N LYS A 385 -1.92 -19.26 -12.15
CA LYS A 385 -0.87 -20.08 -12.78
C LYS A 385 0.42 -19.94 -11.98
N VAL A 386 0.80 -21.01 -11.26
CA VAL A 386 1.93 -21.00 -10.31
C VAL A 386 3.25 -20.65 -10.97
N ASP A 387 3.48 -21.07 -12.22
CA ASP A 387 4.70 -20.88 -12.98
C ASP A 387 4.61 -19.78 -14.06
N LEU A 388 3.69 -18.82 -13.90
CA LEU A 388 3.60 -17.69 -14.81
C LEU A 388 4.90 -16.88 -14.73
N LYS A 389 5.52 -16.62 -15.89
CA LYS A 389 6.79 -15.90 -16.01
C LYS A 389 6.56 -14.43 -16.32
N ASP A 390 7.24 -13.56 -15.61
CA ASP A 390 7.34 -12.14 -15.95
C ASP A 390 8.27 -11.91 -17.18
N ALA A 391 8.47 -10.64 -17.52
CA ALA A 391 9.30 -10.23 -18.65
C ALA A 391 10.77 -10.65 -18.53
N ASP A 392 11.28 -10.87 -17.31
CA ASP A 392 12.64 -11.32 -17.04
C ASP A 392 12.75 -12.84 -16.80
N GLY A 393 11.63 -13.54 -16.99
CA GLY A 393 11.52 -14.98 -16.83
C GLY A 393 11.41 -15.43 -15.37
N TRP A 394 11.12 -14.50 -14.43
CA TRP A 394 10.93 -14.83 -13.03
C TRP A 394 9.51 -15.36 -12.79
N THR A 395 9.41 -16.40 -11.97
CA THR A 395 8.14 -16.92 -11.46
C THR A 395 7.88 -16.38 -10.06
N ALA A 396 6.69 -16.60 -9.52
CA ALA A 396 6.38 -16.29 -8.12
C ALA A 396 7.39 -16.96 -7.15
N LEU A 397 7.77 -18.21 -7.43
CA LEU A 397 8.80 -18.93 -6.67
C LEU A 397 10.17 -18.25 -6.74
N ALA A 398 10.57 -17.75 -7.91
CA ALA A 398 11.83 -17.03 -8.08
C ALA A 398 11.86 -15.72 -7.26
N HIS A 399 10.77 -14.95 -7.31
CA HIS A 399 10.61 -13.73 -6.50
C HIS A 399 10.67 -14.04 -5.00
N ALA A 400 9.86 -14.97 -4.50
CA ALA A 400 9.86 -15.37 -3.08
C ALA A 400 11.21 -15.88 -2.62
N SER A 401 11.91 -16.66 -3.45
CA SER A 401 13.23 -17.22 -3.16
C SER A 401 14.30 -16.12 -3.05
N TYR A 402 14.30 -15.17 -3.97
CA TYR A 402 15.23 -14.02 -3.96
C TYR A 402 15.05 -13.15 -2.72
N HIS A 403 13.79 -12.83 -2.36
CA HIS A 403 13.49 -12.01 -1.21
C HIS A 403 13.55 -12.77 0.13
N GLY A 404 13.53 -14.12 0.09
CA GLY A 404 13.69 -14.98 1.27
C GLY A 404 12.39 -15.23 2.04
N HIS A 405 11.25 -15.10 1.39
CA HIS A 405 9.93 -15.35 1.98
C HIS A 405 9.66 -16.86 2.05
N ASN A 406 10.33 -17.55 2.99
CA ASN A 406 10.32 -19.01 3.07
C ASN A 406 8.92 -19.63 3.21
N PRO A 407 7.96 -19.10 3.99
CA PRO A 407 6.59 -19.60 4.01
C PRO A 407 5.93 -19.59 2.64
N VAL A 408 6.14 -18.51 1.86
CA VAL A 408 5.63 -18.40 0.50
C VAL A 408 6.31 -19.41 -0.42
N VAL A 409 7.64 -19.60 -0.30
CA VAL A 409 8.39 -20.63 -1.05
C VAL A 409 7.79 -22.01 -0.81
N GLN A 410 7.54 -22.38 0.45
CA GLN A 410 6.93 -23.67 0.83
C GLN A 410 5.52 -23.83 0.24
N THR A 411 4.68 -22.80 0.34
CA THR A 411 3.32 -22.81 -0.19
C THR A 411 3.31 -22.96 -1.71
N LEU A 412 4.16 -22.21 -2.44
CA LEU A 412 4.25 -22.32 -3.91
C LEU A 412 4.69 -23.72 -4.35
N ILE A 413 5.70 -24.30 -3.69
CA ILE A 413 6.16 -25.66 -3.97
C ILE A 413 5.07 -26.68 -3.67
N ALA A 414 4.35 -26.54 -2.57
CA ALA A 414 3.22 -27.44 -2.23
C ALA A 414 2.09 -27.38 -3.28
N HIS A 415 1.94 -26.26 -3.99
CA HIS A 415 1.00 -26.09 -5.09
C HIS A 415 1.61 -26.38 -6.48
N GLY A 416 2.76 -27.06 -6.53
CA GLY A 416 3.36 -27.59 -7.76
C GLY A 416 4.25 -26.62 -8.53
N ALA A 417 4.77 -25.56 -7.89
CA ALA A 417 5.76 -24.68 -8.52
C ALA A 417 7.03 -25.47 -8.93
N ASP A 418 7.46 -25.33 -10.19
CA ASP A 418 8.66 -26.01 -10.68
C ASP A 418 9.93 -25.30 -10.20
N VAL A 419 10.65 -25.95 -9.28
CA VAL A 419 11.91 -25.47 -8.71
C VAL A 419 13.07 -25.36 -9.71
N ARG A 420 12.91 -25.87 -10.94
CA ARG A 420 13.94 -25.88 -12.00
C ARG A 420 13.79 -24.75 -13.01
N ILE A 421 12.72 -23.98 -12.94
CA ILE A 421 12.48 -22.88 -13.89
C ILE A 421 13.63 -21.89 -13.81
N ARG A 422 14.09 -21.48 -14.99
CA ARG A 422 15.20 -20.52 -15.14
C ARG A 422 14.69 -19.16 -15.59
N THR A 423 15.28 -18.12 -15.03
CA THR A 423 15.14 -16.74 -15.48
C THR A 423 15.84 -16.52 -16.83
N LYS A 424 15.71 -15.33 -17.41
CA LYS A 424 16.46 -14.95 -18.63
C LYS A 424 17.97 -14.92 -18.43
N THR A 425 18.45 -14.79 -17.19
CA THR A 425 19.87 -14.88 -16.84
C THR A 425 20.34 -16.32 -16.60
N GLY A 426 19.42 -17.28 -16.69
CA GLY A 426 19.70 -18.71 -16.44
C GLY A 426 19.63 -19.10 -14.96
N ASP A 427 19.29 -18.17 -14.07
CA ASP A 427 19.19 -18.42 -12.64
C ASP A 427 17.98 -19.30 -12.28
N THR A 428 18.21 -20.29 -11.43
CA THR A 428 17.14 -21.04 -10.76
C THR A 428 16.73 -20.34 -9.47
N PRO A 429 15.54 -20.65 -8.89
CA PRO A 429 15.16 -20.15 -7.57
C PRO A 429 16.22 -20.41 -6.49
N LEU A 430 16.90 -21.58 -6.53
CA LEU A 430 18.00 -21.92 -5.65
C LEU A 430 19.20 -20.96 -5.82
N ALA A 431 19.58 -20.65 -7.05
CA ALA A 431 20.69 -19.73 -7.33
C ALA A 431 20.37 -18.31 -6.86
N LEU A 432 19.11 -17.86 -7.05
CA LEU A 432 18.64 -16.57 -6.56
C LEU A 432 18.65 -16.49 -5.04
N ALA A 433 18.10 -17.50 -4.34
CA ALA A 433 18.13 -17.57 -2.88
C ALA A 433 19.55 -17.59 -2.32
N ALA A 434 20.45 -18.37 -2.93
CA ALA A 434 21.86 -18.46 -2.56
C ALA A 434 22.58 -17.12 -2.75
N SER A 435 22.32 -16.41 -3.85
CA SER A 435 22.90 -15.09 -4.14
C SER A 435 22.49 -14.00 -3.13
N GLN A 436 21.38 -14.18 -2.43
CA GLN A 436 20.88 -13.24 -1.44
C GLN A 436 21.01 -13.75 0.02
N GLY A 437 21.68 -14.88 0.20
CA GLY A 437 21.92 -15.45 1.54
C GLY A 437 20.64 -15.93 2.26
N ARG A 438 19.63 -16.32 1.51
CA ARG A 438 18.33 -16.73 2.06
C ARG A 438 18.38 -18.17 2.55
N PHE A 439 19.04 -18.41 3.65
CA PHE A 439 19.36 -19.73 4.19
C PHE A 439 18.16 -20.68 4.26
N ALA A 440 17.04 -20.23 4.83
CA ALA A 440 15.83 -21.03 4.95
C ALA A 440 15.26 -21.44 3.57
N ALA A 441 15.23 -20.49 2.62
CA ALA A 441 14.77 -20.76 1.25
C ALA A 441 15.72 -21.73 0.51
N VAL A 442 17.06 -21.56 0.68
CA VAL A 442 18.05 -22.49 0.14
C VAL A 442 17.80 -23.91 0.65
N SER A 443 17.60 -24.08 1.97
CA SER A 443 17.31 -25.40 2.56
C SER A 443 16.02 -25.99 1.98
N THR A 444 14.93 -25.23 1.98
CA THR A 444 13.63 -25.69 1.46
C THR A 444 13.72 -26.12 0.00
N LEU A 445 14.40 -25.32 -0.84
CA LEU A 445 14.55 -25.62 -2.27
C LEU A 445 15.40 -26.88 -2.51
N LEU A 446 16.47 -27.11 -1.73
CA LEU A 446 17.26 -28.33 -1.78
C LEU A 446 16.45 -29.54 -1.36
N ASP A 447 15.69 -29.44 -0.27
CA ASP A 447 14.82 -30.52 0.23
C ASP A 447 13.71 -30.85 -0.77
N SER A 448 13.35 -29.89 -1.63
CA SER A 448 12.35 -30.05 -2.71
C SER A 448 12.98 -30.49 -4.06
N GLY A 449 14.23 -30.90 -4.09
CA GLY A 449 14.87 -31.48 -5.27
C GLY A 449 15.38 -30.48 -6.31
N SER A 450 15.68 -29.24 -5.90
CA SER A 450 16.34 -28.28 -6.79
C SER A 450 17.72 -28.79 -7.24
N GLU A 451 18.07 -28.49 -8.50
CA GLU A 451 19.38 -28.84 -9.07
C GLU A 451 20.51 -28.04 -8.41
N ILE A 452 21.23 -28.66 -7.49
CA ILE A 452 22.26 -28.01 -6.66
C ILE A 452 23.42 -27.42 -7.45
N ASN A 453 23.75 -28.00 -8.61
CA ASN A 453 24.87 -27.62 -9.49
C ASN A 453 24.40 -26.91 -10.77
N SER A 454 23.18 -26.34 -10.77
CA SER A 454 22.69 -25.57 -11.92
C SER A 454 23.60 -24.37 -12.21
N LEU A 455 23.95 -24.16 -13.48
CA LEU A 455 24.75 -23.02 -13.91
C LEU A 455 23.86 -21.95 -14.54
N ASP A 456 24.11 -20.68 -14.27
CA ASP A 456 23.52 -19.56 -15.02
C ASP A 456 24.19 -19.40 -16.41
N LEU A 457 23.80 -18.37 -17.17
CA LEU A 457 24.38 -18.12 -18.51
C LEU A 457 25.85 -17.69 -18.47
N GLN A 458 26.37 -17.28 -17.32
CA GLN A 458 27.78 -16.97 -17.10
C GLN A 458 28.57 -18.18 -16.57
N GLY A 459 27.93 -19.34 -16.39
CA GLY A 459 28.57 -20.53 -15.84
C GLY A 459 28.70 -20.53 -14.30
N VAL A 460 28.01 -19.59 -13.60
CA VAL A 460 28.11 -19.46 -12.14
C VAL A 460 27.13 -20.39 -11.44
N SER A 461 27.62 -21.23 -10.53
CA SER A 461 26.80 -22.12 -9.72
C SER A 461 26.21 -21.43 -8.48
N PRO A 462 25.15 -21.99 -7.83
CA PRO A 462 24.59 -21.43 -6.61
C PRO A 462 25.60 -21.26 -5.48
N VAL A 463 26.54 -22.20 -5.33
CA VAL A 463 27.56 -22.12 -4.28
C VAL A 463 28.52 -20.96 -4.56
N LEU A 464 28.93 -20.74 -5.79
CA LEU A 464 29.79 -19.60 -6.16
C LEU A 464 29.05 -18.28 -6.03
N LYS A 465 27.77 -18.20 -6.37
CA LYS A 465 26.96 -17.00 -6.12
C LYS A 465 26.90 -16.63 -4.63
N ALA A 466 26.70 -17.63 -3.77
CA ALA A 466 26.75 -17.42 -2.32
C ALA A 466 28.12 -16.91 -1.86
N CYS A 467 29.22 -17.48 -2.36
CA CYS A 467 30.57 -17.03 -2.06
C CYS A 467 30.82 -15.60 -2.51
N GLN A 468 30.56 -15.29 -3.79
CA GLN A 468 30.76 -13.96 -4.38
C GLN A 468 29.99 -12.85 -3.68
N ARG A 469 28.88 -13.18 -3.01
CA ARG A 469 28.03 -12.25 -2.27
C ARG A 469 28.26 -12.28 -0.74
N GLY A 470 29.23 -13.06 -0.26
CA GLY A 470 29.60 -13.11 1.16
C GLY A 470 28.67 -13.93 2.05
N HIS A 471 27.89 -14.86 1.49
CA HIS A 471 26.90 -15.64 2.22
C HIS A 471 27.45 -17.00 2.67
N SER A 472 28.42 -17.01 3.62
CA SER A 472 29.16 -18.19 4.09
C SER A 472 28.21 -19.34 4.50
N LYS A 473 27.17 -19.07 5.30
CA LYS A 473 26.21 -20.09 5.76
C LYS A 473 25.50 -20.81 4.61
N CYS A 474 25.13 -20.07 3.56
CA CYS A 474 24.50 -20.66 2.38
C CYS A 474 25.53 -21.49 1.58
N ALA A 475 26.76 -20.99 1.43
CA ALA A 475 27.83 -21.73 0.75
C ALA A 475 28.19 -23.03 1.48
N GLU A 476 28.31 -22.98 2.80
CA GLU A 476 28.55 -24.17 3.65
C GLU A 476 27.39 -25.19 3.54
N LEU A 477 26.13 -24.72 3.59
CA LEU A 477 24.97 -25.59 3.42
C LEU A 477 25.01 -26.27 2.05
N LEU A 478 25.23 -25.53 0.96
CA LEU A 478 25.31 -26.07 -0.38
C LEU A 478 26.44 -27.12 -0.51
N LEU A 479 27.63 -26.84 0.03
CA LEU A 479 28.75 -27.80 0.04
C LEU A 479 28.41 -29.05 0.86
N SER A 480 27.77 -28.90 2.03
CA SER A 480 27.36 -30.04 2.87
C SER A 480 26.33 -30.95 2.20
N ARG A 481 25.54 -30.38 1.27
CA ARG A 481 24.53 -31.10 0.46
C ARG A 481 25.08 -31.60 -0.87
N GLY A 482 26.38 -31.50 -1.10
CA GLY A 482 27.07 -32.06 -2.28
C GLY A 482 27.23 -31.10 -3.47
N ALA A 483 27.17 -29.79 -3.24
CA ALA A 483 27.49 -28.84 -4.31
C ALA A 483 28.93 -29.03 -4.78
N ALA A 484 29.14 -29.04 -6.10
CA ALA A 484 30.43 -29.15 -6.73
C ALA A 484 31.02 -27.76 -7.06
N LEU A 485 32.28 -27.53 -6.72
CA LEU A 485 33.04 -26.39 -7.21
C LEU A 485 33.80 -26.83 -8.48
N LYS A 486 33.56 -26.14 -9.58
CA LYS A 486 34.34 -26.32 -10.80
C LYS A 486 35.56 -25.40 -10.76
N LEU A 487 36.75 -25.95 -10.97
CA LEU A 487 38.01 -25.26 -10.99
C LEU A 487 38.63 -25.33 -12.39
N ARG A 488 39.34 -24.26 -12.79
CA ARG A 488 39.93 -24.11 -14.12
C ARG A 488 40.97 -25.20 -14.46
N ARG A 489 41.76 -25.65 -13.44
CA ARG A 489 42.75 -26.71 -13.54
C ARG A 489 42.47 -27.94 -12.70
N GLY A 490 41.58 -27.85 -11.74
CA GLY A 490 40.89 -28.97 -11.08
C GLY A 490 41.74 -29.98 -10.29
N SER A 491 42.81 -29.59 -9.61
CA SER A 491 43.52 -30.50 -8.70
C SER A 491 42.70 -30.77 -7.42
N THR A 492 42.87 -31.95 -6.83
CA THR A 492 42.17 -32.32 -5.58
C THR A 492 42.57 -31.40 -4.42
N ASP A 493 43.80 -30.91 -4.39
CA ASP A 493 44.29 -30.04 -3.31
C ASP A 493 43.78 -28.60 -3.47
N GLU A 494 43.64 -28.09 -4.69
CA GLU A 494 42.93 -26.83 -4.98
C GLU A 494 41.48 -26.86 -4.49
N LEU A 495 40.75 -27.94 -4.80
CA LEU A 495 39.38 -28.09 -4.34
C LEU A 495 39.26 -28.10 -2.82
N LYS A 496 40.17 -28.82 -2.13
CA LYS A 496 40.23 -28.84 -0.65
C LYS A 496 40.49 -27.46 -0.10
N LEU A 497 41.39 -26.68 -0.75
CA LEU A 497 41.70 -25.31 -0.32
C LEU A 497 40.45 -24.41 -0.40
N PHE A 498 39.75 -24.42 -1.51
CA PHE A 498 38.53 -23.65 -1.64
C PHE A 498 37.47 -24.04 -0.60
N VAL A 499 37.29 -25.34 -0.34
CA VAL A 499 36.35 -25.83 0.69
C VAL A 499 36.78 -25.36 2.09
N ALA A 500 38.11 -25.41 2.43
CA ALA A 500 38.62 -24.92 3.71
C ALA A 500 38.41 -23.40 3.87
N ILE A 501 38.60 -22.63 2.77
CA ILE A 501 38.38 -21.19 2.76
C ILE A 501 36.89 -20.83 2.93
N ILE A 502 35.99 -21.52 2.24
CA ILE A 502 34.59 -21.29 2.35
C ILE A 502 34.08 -21.57 3.78
N LYS A 503 34.64 -22.57 4.46
CA LYS A 503 34.37 -22.86 5.86
C LYS A 503 35.10 -21.94 6.86
N GLY A 504 35.98 -21.09 6.40
CA GLY A 504 36.85 -20.27 7.27
C GLY A 504 37.85 -21.09 8.11
N ASP A 505 38.16 -22.31 7.68
CA ASP A 505 39.08 -23.21 8.43
C ASP A 505 40.55 -22.77 8.26
N VAL A 506 41.00 -22.01 9.26
CA VAL A 506 42.36 -21.46 9.33
C VAL A 506 43.43 -22.55 9.37
N ASN A 507 43.17 -23.65 10.12
CA ASN A 507 44.16 -24.70 10.32
C ASN A 507 44.33 -25.52 9.05
N GLU A 508 43.25 -25.93 8.41
CA GLU A 508 43.30 -26.69 7.18
C GLU A 508 43.85 -25.82 6.03
N THR A 509 43.51 -24.53 5.97
CA THR A 509 44.08 -23.58 5.01
C THR A 509 45.62 -23.52 5.17
N LYS A 510 46.13 -23.36 6.39
CA LYS A 510 47.59 -23.38 6.66
C LYS A 510 48.24 -24.69 6.24
N ARG A 511 47.57 -25.82 6.51
CA ARG A 511 48.08 -27.15 6.17
C ARG A 511 48.23 -27.34 4.66
N LEU A 512 47.22 -26.94 3.90
CA LEU A 512 47.22 -27.06 2.46
C LEU A 512 48.23 -26.12 1.78
N LEU A 513 48.36 -24.89 2.26
CA LEU A 513 49.30 -23.90 1.74
C LEU A 513 50.77 -24.21 2.06
N LYS A 514 51.06 -25.15 2.95
CA LYS A 514 52.47 -25.62 3.18
C LYS A 514 53.05 -26.42 1.99
N ARG A 515 52.16 -26.96 1.12
CA ARG A 515 52.54 -27.81 -0.02
C ARG A 515 52.87 -27.05 -1.31
N GLY A 516 52.78 -25.69 -1.31
CA GLY A 516 53.18 -24.80 -2.41
C GLY A 516 52.18 -24.71 -3.58
N GLU A 517 52.24 -23.62 -4.33
CA GLU A 517 51.66 -23.37 -5.67
C GLU A 517 50.15 -23.25 -5.88
N ILE A 518 49.29 -23.35 -4.86
CA ILE A 518 47.83 -23.30 -5.06
C ILE A 518 47.17 -22.00 -4.55
N VAL A 519 47.98 -21.00 -4.15
CA VAL A 519 47.47 -19.78 -3.49
C VAL A 519 46.61 -18.91 -4.42
N ASP A 520 46.92 -18.92 -5.72
CA ASP A 520 46.17 -18.19 -6.77
C ASP A 520 45.44 -19.14 -7.74
N ALA A 521 45.02 -20.33 -7.26
CA ALA A 521 44.12 -21.20 -8.02
C ALA A 521 42.85 -20.43 -8.42
N GLU A 522 42.29 -20.75 -9.58
CA GLU A 522 41.09 -20.07 -10.08
C GLU A 522 39.92 -21.04 -10.25
N THR A 523 38.73 -20.58 -9.89
CA THR A 523 37.51 -21.22 -10.34
C THR A 523 37.32 -21.02 -11.85
N ASP A 524 36.39 -21.73 -12.48
CA ASP A 524 36.03 -21.49 -13.88
C ASP A 524 35.44 -20.11 -14.12
N THR A 525 34.92 -19.43 -13.07
CA THR A 525 34.46 -18.04 -13.09
C THR A 525 35.56 -17.02 -12.76
N GLY A 526 36.81 -17.45 -12.56
CA GLY A 526 37.93 -16.56 -12.28
C GLY A 526 38.02 -16.05 -10.84
N ASP A 527 37.36 -16.70 -9.87
CA ASP A 527 37.49 -16.36 -8.46
C ASP A 527 38.74 -17.08 -7.87
N THR A 528 39.55 -16.37 -7.08
CA THR A 528 40.70 -16.94 -6.38
C THR A 528 40.33 -17.25 -4.91
N PRO A 529 41.17 -18.07 -4.22
CA PRO A 529 41.08 -18.27 -2.78
C PRO A 529 41.02 -16.97 -2.00
N PHE A 530 41.75 -15.95 -2.40
CA PHE A 530 41.77 -14.65 -1.73
C PHE A 530 40.48 -13.87 -1.97
N THR A 531 39.95 -13.85 -3.20
CA THR A 531 38.71 -13.17 -3.50
C THR A 531 37.54 -13.77 -2.76
N ILE A 532 37.46 -15.11 -2.67
CA ILE A 532 36.43 -15.82 -1.91
C ILE A 532 36.55 -15.55 -0.40
N ALA A 533 37.77 -15.62 0.16
CA ALA A 533 37.99 -15.30 1.57
C ALA A 533 37.56 -13.86 1.91
N ALA A 534 37.87 -12.91 1.01
CA ALA A 534 37.48 -11.51 1.17
C ALA A 534 35.96 -11.32 1.10
N SER A 535 35.26 -11.97 0.15
CA SER A 535 33.83 -11.92 0.01
C SER A 535 33.11 -12.50 1.23
N LEU A 536 33.61 -13.63 1.76
CA LEU A 536 33.05 -14.29 2.93
C LEU A 536 33.43 -13.63 4.27
N GLY A 537 34.39 -12.69 4.26
CA GLY A 537 34.82 -11.98 5.46
C GLY A 537 35.75 -12.77 6.37
N HIS A 538 36.42 -13.79 5.85
CA HIS A 538 37.37 -14.65 6.62
C HIS A 538 38.73 -13.99 6.78
N MET A 539 38.82 -12.95 7.62
CA MET A 539 40.01 -12.09 7.76
C MET A 539 41.31 -12.84 8.12
N ASP A 540 41.21 -13.87 8.96
CA ASP A 540 42.42 -14.63 9.34
C ASP A 540 42.92 -15.51 8.19
N VAL A 541 42.02 -16.06 7.40
CA VAL A 541 42.36 -16.76 6.15
C VAL A 541 43.01 -15.79 5.16
N MET A 542 42.44 -14.58 5.00
CA MET A 542 43.04 -13.53 4.13
C MET A 542 44.47 -13.17 4.53
N LYS A 543 44.72 -12.99 5.83
CA LYS A 543 46.09 -12.73 6.34
C LYS A 543 47.07 -13.84 5.97
N ILE A 544 46.63 -15.09 6.09
CA ILE A 544 47.45 -16.26 5.73
C ILE A 544 47.74 -16.30 4.23
N LEU A 545 46.72 -16.09 3.41
CA LEU A 545 46.86 -16.05 1.96
C LEU A 545 47.81 -14.92 1.52
N ALA A 546 47.66 -13.72 2.10
CA ALA A 546 48.56 -12.59 1.85
C ALA A 546 50.00 -12.87 2.25
N GLN A 547 50.22 -13.53 3.40
CA GLN A 547 51.55 -13.99 3.81
C GLN A 547 52.18 -15.01 2.84
N LYS A 548 51.36 -15.67 2.04
CA LYS A 548 51.75 -16.59 0.99
C LYS A 548 51.79 -15.95 -0.39
N SER A 549 51.83 -14.62 -0.43
CA SER A 549 51.94 -13.81 -1.65
C SER A 549 50.74 -13.93 -2.60
N ALA A 550 49.53 -14.22 -2.08
CA ALA A 550 48.30 -14.13 -2.88
C ALA A 550 48.17 -12.73 -3.49
N ASN A 551 47.68 -12.67 -4.72
CA ASN A 551 47.43 -11.39 -5.39
C ASN A 551 46.24 -10.68 -4.74
N ILE A 552 46.54 -9.62 -3.95
CA ILE A 552 45.53 -8.84 -3.19
C ILE A 552 44.62 -8.03 -4.12
N ASP A 553 45.15 -7.59 -5.25
CA ASP A 553 44.44 -6.81 -6.26
C ASP A 553 44.03 -7.65 -7.48
N PHE A 554 43.85 -8.97 -7.28
CA PHE A 554 43.39 -9.84 -8.34
C PHE A 554 42.07 -9.32 -8.91
N ARG A 555 41.97 -9.32 -10.23
CA ARG A 555 40.82 -8.78 -10.95
C ARG A 555 39.94 -9.92 -11.52
N GLY A 556 38.76 -10.08 -11.01
CA GLY A 556 37.78 -11.03 -11.53
C GLY A 556 37.36 -10.72 -12.99
N GLN A 557 36.47 -11.52 -13.56
CA GLN A 557 36.02 -11.36 -14.95
C GLN A 557 35.43 -9.98 -15.25
N ASP A 558 34.75 -9.35 -14.29
CA ASP A 558 34.21 -7.99 -14.38
C ASP A 558 35.22 -6.89 -14.06
N GLY A 559 36.51 -7.25 -13.83
CA GLY A 559 37.62 -6.37 -13.48
C GLY A 559 37.58 -5.89 -12.04
N ARG A 560 36.72 -6.43 -11.18
CA ARG A 560 36.60 -6.03 -9.78
C ARG A 560 37.73 -6.64 -8.92
N THR A 561 38.27 -5.80 -8.04
CA THR A 561 39.24 -6.23 -7.01
C THR A 561 38.51 -6.67 -5.72
N PRO A 562 39.16 -7.41 -4.80
CA PRO A 562 38.60 -7.72 -3.48
C PRO A 562 38.15 -6.49 -2.70
N LEU A 563 38.87 -5.35 -2.80
CA LEU A 563 38.47 -4.09 -2.16
C LEU A 563 37.17 -3.54 -2.74
N MET A 564 36.97 -3.65 -4.05
CA MET A 564 35.70 -3.26 -4.70
C MET A 564 34.53 -4.13 -4.26
N ILE A 565 34.74 -5.43 -4.15
CA ILE A 565 33.74 -6.40 -3.65
C ILE A 565 33.39 -6.08 -2.19
N ALA A 566 34.38 -5.94 -1.31
CA ALA A 566 34.17 -5.57 0.09
C ALA A 566 33.46 -4.24 0.24
N SER A 567 33.74 -3.26 -0.62
CA SER A 567 33.10 -1.95 -0.63
C SER A 567 31.66 -2.02 -1.08
N SER A 568 31.36 -2.83 -2.09
CA SER A 568 30.00 -3.07 -2.58
C SER A 568 29.12 -3.77 -1.53
N CYS A 569 29.68 -4.74 -0.79
CA CYS A 569 28.99 -5.49 0.26
C CYS A 569 28.93 -4.76 1.61
N GLY A 570 29.61 -3.62 1.76
CA GLY A 570 29.67 -2.87 3.01
C GLY A 570 30.53 -3.51 4.10
N ASN A 571 31.42 -4.42 3.75
CA ASN A 571 32.24 -5.13 4.72
C ASN A 571 33.44 -4.27 5.17
N LEU A 572 33.16 -3.41 6.17
CA LEU A 572 34.14 -2.44 6.69
C LEU A 572 35.44 -3.09 7.18
N ASN A 573 35.34 -4.23 7.87
CA ASN A 573 36.49 -4.91 8.45
C ASN A 573 37.41 -5.47 7.36
N VAL A 574 36.85 -6.09 6.33
CA VAL A 574 37.56 -6.60 5.17
C VAL A 574 38.23 -5.46 4.39
N ALA A 575 37.47 -4.40 4.10
CA ALA A 575 37.97 -3.21 3.40
C ALA A 575 39.16 -2.60 4.17
N SER A 576 39.06 -2.47 5.51
CA SER A 576 40.12 -1.97 6.37
C SER A 576 41.36 -2.88 6.34
N LEU A 577 41.16 -4.20 6.35
CA LEU A 577 42.26 -5.16 6.25
C LEU A 577 42.96 -5.08 4.88
N LEU A 578 42.18 -5.02 3.78
CA LEU A 578 42.73 -4.91 2.42
C LEU A 578 43.60 -3.66 2.25
N LEU A 579 43.11 -2.51 2.73
CA LEU A 579 43.89 -1.27 2.71
C LEU A 579 45.19 -1.36 3.54
N LYS A 580 45.12 -2.02 4.70
CA LYS A 580 46.34 -2.29 5.51
C LYS A 580 47.34 -3.24 4.83
N LEU A 581 46.82 -4.15 4.00
CA LEU A 581 47.65 -5.08 3.21
C LEU A 581 48.22 -4.40 1.94
N GLY A 582 47.81 -3.16 1.64
CA GLY A 582 48.32 -2.38 0.52
C GLY A 582 47.47 -2.48 -0.76
N ALA A 583 46.21 -2.85 -0.66
CA ALA A 583 45.29 -2.88 -1.82
C ALA A 583 45.19 -1.51 -2.49
N ASP A 584 45.18 -1.48 -3.83
CA ASP A 584 45.01 -0.25 -4.61
C ASP A 584 43.57 0.31 -4.45
N VAL A 585 43.45 1.39 -3.68
CA VAL A 585 42.17 2.08 -3.39
C VAL A 585 41.57 2.68 -4.63
N ASN A 586 42.35 2.96 -5.68
CA ASN A 586 41.97 3.64 -6.90
C ASN A 586 41.84 2.71 -8.12
N ALA A 587 42.01 1.41 -7.93
CA ALA A 587 41.76 0.43 -8.98
C ALA A 587 40.37 0.65 -9.64
N ARG A 588 40.26 0.30 -10.93
CA ARG A 588 39.01 0.52 -11.72
C ARG A 588 38.53 -0.81 -12.30
N ASP A 589 37.25 -1.10 -12.19
CA ASP A 589 36.65 -2.26 -12.84
C ASP A 589 36.53 -2.07 -14.38
N ASN A 590 35.96 -3.06 -15.08
CA ASN A 590 35.78 -3.00 -16.54
C ASN A 590 34.79 -1.90 -17.00
N ARG A 591 34.07 -1.27 -16.09
CA ARG A 591 33.17 -0.12 -16.35
C ARG A 591 33.77 1.19 -15.85
N GLY A 592 35.01 1.17 -15.40
CA GLY A 592 35.72 2.32 -14.85
C GLY A 592 35.29 2.71 -13.43
N ASN A 593 34.48 1.90 -12.73
CA ASN A 593 34.11 2.20 -11.34
C ASN A 593 35.26 1.90 -10.38
N THR A 594 35.39 2.72 -9.35
CA THR A 594 36.32 2.49 -8.23
C THR A 594 35.57 1.89 -7.03
N ALA A 595 36.34 1.42 -6.02
CA ALA A 595 35.80 0.98 -4.74
C ALA A 595 34.90 2.04 -4.09
N LEU A 596 35.29 3.33 -4.19
CA LEU A 596 34.52 4.47 -3.70
C LEU A 596 33.15 4.59 -4.41
N MET A 597 33.10 4.47 -5.73
CA MET A 597 31.86 4.52 -6.50
C MET A 597 30.93 3.35 -6.16
N LEU A 598 31.48 2.13 -6.05
CA LEU A 598 30.70 0.94 -5.72
C LEU A 598 30.13 1.01 -4.30
N GLY A 599 30.93 1.45 -3.32
CA GLY A 599 30.45 1.68 -1.95
C GLY A 599 29.35 2.75 -1.89
N THR A 600 29.47 3.82 -2.68
CA THR A 600 28.44 4.85 -2.77
C THR A 600 27.15 4.31 -3.42
N THR A 601 27.26 3.63 -4.57
CA THR A 601 26.12 3.06 -5.29
C THR A 601 25.33 2.07 -4.43
N ASN A 602 26.02 1.29 -3.60
CA ASN A 602 25.41 0.30 -2.69
C ASN A 602 25.08 0.87 -1.30
N LYS A 603 25.12 2.19 -1.12
CA LYS A 603 24.72 2.91 0.09
C LYS A 603 25.49 2.49 1.35
N GLN A 604 26.84 2.36 1.23
CA GLN A 604 27.72 1.90 2.30
C GLN A 604 28.55 3.05 2.94
N PRO A 605 27.94 3.93 3.77
CA PRO A 605 28.56 5.18 4.21
C PRO A 605 29.85 4.97 5.01
N HIS A 606 29.93 3.93 5.83
CA HIS A 606 31.11 3.65 6.66
C HIS A 606 32.30 3.25 5.80
N VAL A 607 32.10 2.43 4.77
CA VAL A 607 33.17 2.03 3.84
C VAL A 607 33.60 3.22 2.98
N VAL A 608 32.64 4.01 2.48
CA VAL A 608 32.91 5.24 1.73
C VAL A 608 33.82 6.18 2.55
N LYS A 609 33.48 6.41 3.83
CA LYS A 609 34.29 7.22 4.74
C LYS A 609 35.72 6.62 4.92
N LEU A 610 35.83 5.30 5.06
CA LEU A 610 37.10 4.61 5.15
C LEU A 610 37.96 4.83 3.90
N LEU A 611 37.39 4.67 2.70
CA LEU A 611 38.09 4.83 1.43
C LEU A 611 38.57 6.27 1.22
N ILE A 612 37.71 7.26 1.50
CA ILE A 612 38.08 8.68 1.43
C ILE A 612 39.25 9.00 2.38
N ASN A 613 39.26 8.45 3.59
CA ASN A 613 40.34 8.63 4.55
C ASN A 613 41.64 7.92 4.15
N ASN A 614 41.56 6.95 3.23
CA ASN A 614 42.71 6.24 2.67
C ASN A 614 43.02 6.71 1.23
N SER A 615 42.81 7.99 0.93
CA SER A 615 43.22 8.66 -0.31
C SER A 615 42.54 8.16 -1.59
N ALA A 616 41.31 7.70 -1.51
CA ALA A 616 40.49 7.43 -2.71
C ALA A 616 40.29 8.72 -3.52
N TYR A 617 40.47 8.64 -4.84
CA TYR A 617 40.23 9.75 -5.74
C TYR A 617 38.76 10.11 -5.80
N ILE A 618 38.40 11.36 -5.44
CA ILE A 618 37.03 11.81 -5.24
C ILE A 618 36.34 12.18 -6.54
N ASN A 619 37.08 12.75 -7.50
CA ASN A 619 36.53 13.28 -8.77
C ASN A 619 36.78 12.32 -9.95
N VAL A 620 37.01 11.04 -9.69
CA VAL A 620 37.10 10.04 -10.76
C VAL A 620 35.75 9.80 -11.42
N THR A 621 35.75 9.58 -12.73
CA THR A 621 34.56 9.25 -13.51
C THR A 621 34.64 7.82 -14.03
N ASN A 622 33.50 7.14 -14.06
CA ASN A 622 33.38 5.85 -14.75
C ASN A 622 33.19 6.03 -16.26
N GLU A 623 32.94 4.94 -17.00
CA GLU A 623 32.69 4.99 -18.44
C GLU A 623 31.47 5.84 -18.85
N GLN A 624 30.51 6.06 -17.96
CA GLN A 624 29.36 6.96 -18.20
C GLN A 624 29.64 8.42 -17.84
N GLY A 625 30.86 8.74 -17.41
CA GLY A 625 31.20 10.08 -16.92
C GLY A 625 30.68 10.37 -15.51
N THR A 626 30.09 9.40 -14.84
CA THR A 626 29.48 9.60 -13.53
C THR A 626 30.54 9.68 -12.42
N THR A 627 30.40 10.67 -11.53
CA THR A 627 31.27 10.84 -10.35
C THR A 627 30.65 10.21 -9.08
N PRO A 628 31.46 9.95 -8.03
CA PRO A 628 30.92 9.54 -6.72
C PRO A 628 29.88 10.53 -6.16
N LEU A 629 30.08 11.84 -6.35
CA LEU A 629 29.14 12.87 -5.90
C LEU A 629 27.79 12.79 -6.63
N MET A 630 27.78 12.53 -7.95
CA MET A 630 26.55 12.34 -8.72
C MET A 630 25.77 11.12 -8.19
N LYS A 631 26.46 10.01 -7.85
CA LYS A 631 25.82 8.84 -7.27
C LYS A 631 25.30 9.08 -5.86
N ALA A 632 26.04 9.78 -5.02
CA ALA A 632 25.58 10.15 -3.69
C ALA A 632 24.35 11.07 -3.75
N ALA A 633 24.32 11.99 -4.70
CA ALA A 633 23.21 12.91 -4.95
C ALA A 633 21.97 12.20 -5.47
N GLU A 634 22.14 11.27 -6.43
CA GLU A 634 21.07 10.43 -6.99
C GLU A 634 20.36 9.57 -5.92
N TYR A 635 21.13 9.04 -4.96
CA TYR A 635 20.57 8.15 -3.92
C TYR A 635 20.23 8.87 -2.61
N GLY A 636 20.35 10.20 -2.53
CA GLY A 636 20.01 10.99 -1.33
C GLY A 636 20.90 10.66 -0.12
N LEU A 637 22.17 10.34 -0.35
CA LEU A 637 23.13 9.96 0.69
C LEU A 637 23.76 11.21 1.30
N ASP A 638 23.00 11.97 2.06
CA ASP A 638 23.36 13.32 2.53
C ASP A 638 24.69 13.39 3.29
N GLU A 639 24.98 12.37 4.14
CA GLU A 639 26.24 12.29 4.87
C GLU A 639 27.43 12.15 3.90
N ILE A 640 27.27 11.32 2.87
CA ILE A 640 28.30 11.10 1.83
C ILE A 640 28.46 12.36 0.98
N VAL A 641 27.34 13.00 0.59
CA VAL A 641 27.37 14.29 -0.14
C VAL A 641 28.16 15.32 0.66
N ARG A 642 27.86 15.50 1.96
CA ARG A 642 28.62 16.41 2.84
C ARG A 642 30.11 16.07 2.88
N LEU A 643 30.44 14.79 3.03
CA LEU A 643 31.81 14.33 3.12
C LEU A 643 32.60 14.56 1.82
N LEU A 644 31.99 14.25 0.67
CA LEU A 644 32.61 14.46 -0.64
C LEU A 644 32.83 15.96 -0.92
N LEU A 645 31.83 16.80 -0.63
CA LEU A 645 31.94 18.26 -0.76
C LEU A 645 33.00 18.85 0.16
N ALA A 646 33.11 18.36 1.41
CA ALA A 646 34.15 18.78 2.34
C ALA A 646 35.59 18.39 1.90
N ARG A 647 35.69 17.38 1.04
CA ARG A 647 36.96 16.92 0.45
C ARG A 647 37.22 17.46 -0.95
N GLY A 648 36.44 18.42 -1.41
CA GLY A 648 36.64 19.12 -2.70
C GLY A 648 36.08 18.36 -3.90
N ALA A 649 34.96 17.66 -3.72
CA ALA A 649 34.27 17.08 -4.87
C ALA A 649 33.78 18.17 -5.82
N SER A 650 34.00 17.97 -7.11
CA SER A 650 33.54 18.86 -8.19
C SER A 650 32.02 18.76 -8.34
N VAL A 651 31.32 19.90 -8.17
CA VAL A 651 29.86 19.96 -8.13
C VAL A 651 29.27 20.05 -9.53
N ASP A 652 29.97 20.76 -10.41
CA ASP A 652 29.46 21.14 -11.73
C ASP A 652 29.97 20.22 -12.85
N ASP A 653 30.67 19.11 -12.50
CA ASP A 653 31.03 18.08 -13.47
C ASP A 653 29.77 17.51 -14.14
N LYS A 654 29.86 17.18 -15.43
CA LYS A 654 28.78 16.62 -16.22
C LYS A 654 29.09 15.18 -16.62
N ASP A 655 28.13 14.29 -16.48
CA ASP A 655 28.20 12.94 -17.03
C ASP A 655 28.03 12.94 -18.58
N LYS A 656 28.06 11.77 -19.20
CA LYS A 656 27.87 11.63 -20.65
C LYS A 656 26.48 12.04 -21.16
N GLN A 657 25.50 12.25 -20.27
CA GLN A 657 24.17 12.81 -20.59
C GLN A 657 24.12 14.33 -20.34
N GLY A 658 25.25 14.94 -19.93
CA GLY A 658 25.30 16.35 -19.56
C GLY A 658 24.74 16.65 -18.17
N CYS A 659 24.40 15.62 -17.37
CA CYS A 659 23.78 15.80 -16.08
C CYS A 659 24.82 16.12 -14.98
N THR A 660 24.51 17.12 -14.15
CA THR A 660 25.27 17.46 -12.94
C THR A 660 24.74 16.67 -11.72
N ALA A 661 25.49 16.72 -10.61
CA ALA A 661 25.02 16.15 -9.33
C ALA A 661 23.70 16.80 -8.86
N LEU A 662 23.52 18.11 -9.08
CA LEU A 662 22.30 18.83 -8.74
C LEU A 662 21.09 18.33 -9.55
N MET A 663 21.26 18.07 -10.84
CA MET A 663 20.20 17.51 -11.69
C MET A 663 19.78 16.10 -11.24
N ARG A 664 20.76 15.26 -10.85
CA ARG A 664 20.49 13.90 -10.33
C ARG A 664 19.72 13.93 -9.01
N ALA A 665 20.09 14.85 -8.09
CA ALA A 665 19.35 15.05 -6.84
C ALA A 665 17.94 15.56 -7.08
N ALA A 666 17.79 16.52 -8.01
CA ALA A 666 16.51 17.14 -8.34
C ALA A 666 15.53 16.16 -8.99
N GLU A 667 16.03 15.27 -9.85
CA GLU A 667 15.25 14.21 -10.51
C GLU A 667 14.63 13.25 -9.53
N GLN A 668 15.36 12.91 -8.45
CA GLN A 668 14.92 11.95 -7.42
C GLN A 668 14.21 12.60 -6.22
N GLY A 669 14.10 13.92 -6.18
CA GLY A 669 13.45 14.62 -5.06
C GLY A 669 14.29 14.70 -3.77
N ASN A 670 15.59 14.49 -3.85
CA ASN A 670 16.49 14.42 -2.70
C ASN A 670 16.77 15.82 -2.11
N LEU A 671 15.94 16.21 -1.14
CA LEU A 671 15.86 17.56 -0.60
C LEU A 671 17.16 18.07 0.02
N GLU A 672 17.76 17.31 0.96
CA GLU A 672 18.96 17.73 1.67
C GLU A 672 20.21 17.72 0.77
N ALA A 673 20.34 16.70 -0.09
CA ALA A 673 21.40 16.67 -1.09
C ALA A 673 21.32 17.91 -2.02
N THR A 674 20.12 18.27 -2.49
CA THR A 674 19.90 19.46 -3.31
C THR A 674 20.31 20.73 -2.58
N LYS A 675 19.91 20.94 -1.33
CA LYS A 675 20.32 22.11 -0.53
C LYS A 675 21.84 22.22 -0.34
N LEU A 676 22.50 21.08 -0.18
CA LEU A 676 23.97 21.04 -0.03
C LEU A 676 24.67 21.42 -1.33
N LEU A 677 24.17 20.93 -2.47
CA LEU A 677 24.74 21.16 -3.79
C LEU A 677 24.52 22.62 -4.25
N ILE A 678 23.33 23.18 -4.04
CA ILE A 678 23.01 24.60 -4.35
C ILE A 678 24.02 25.56 -3.71
N LYS A 679 24.47 25.28 -2.46
CA LYS A 679 25.43 26.13 -1.76
C LYS A 679 26.82 26.13 -2.40
N LYS A 680 27.10 25.21 -3.31
CA LYS A 680 28.43 24.98 -3.89
C LYS A 680 28.47 25.06 -5.41
N THR A 681 27.32 24.90 -6.09
CA THR A 681 27.25 25.03 -7.55
C THR A 681 27.52 26.47 -7.98
N ARG A 682 28.16 26.64 -9.14
CA ARG A 682 28.42 27.91 -9.79
C ARG A 682 27.34 28.23 -10.82
N ASP A 683 26.65 27.21 -11.31
CA ASP A 683 25.63 27.32 -12.33
C ASP A 683 24.45 26.42 -11.95
N ILE A 684 23.44 27.04 -11.31
CA ILE A 684 22.20 26.38 -10.91
C ILE A 684 21.35 25.99 -12.11
N ASP A 685 21.53 26.72 -13.23
CA ASP A 685 20.77 26.61 -14.46
C ASP A 685 21.49 25.81 -15.55
N ALA A 686 22.55 25.09 -15.17
CA ALA A 686 23.22 24.18 -16.09
C ALA A 686 22.19 23.32 -16.85
N GLN A 687 22.43 23.12 -18.16
CA GLN A 687 21.58 22.30 -19.02
C GLN A 687 22.28 20.99 -19.39
N ASP A 688 21.53 19.89 -19.40
CA ASP A 688 21.97 18.59 -19.90
C ASP A 688 21.94 18.52 -21.44
N LEU A 689 22.16 17.34 -22.03
CA LEU A 689 22.15 17.15 -23.51
C LEU A 689 20.75 17.27 -24.12
N GLU A 690 19.68 17.31 -23.34
CA GLU A 690 18.30 17.56 -23.77
C GLU A 690 17.90 19.04 -23.51
N GLY A 691 18.81 19.85 -22.98
CA GLY A 691 18.55 21.23 -22.57
C GLY A 691 17.80 21.35 -21.24
N GLN A 692 17.65 20.25 -20.48
CA GLN A 692 16.90 20.27 -19.23
C GLN A 692 17.76 20.76 -18.06
N THR A 693 17.18 21.64 -17.23
CA THR A 693 17.79 22.12 -15.98
C THR A 693 17.39 21.24 -14.79
N ALA A 694 18.04 21.42 -13.64
CA ALA A 694 17.64 20.79 -12.38
C ALA A 694 16.19 21.13 -12.01
N LEU A 695 15.78 22.39 -12.22
CA LEU A 695 14.40 22.85 -11.99
C LEU A 695 13.40 22.09 -12.86
N MET A 696 13.67 21.93 -14.17
CA MET A 696 12.80 21.20 -15.09
C MET A 696 12.63 19.73 -14.69
N ARG A 697 13.70 19.08 -14.23
CA ARG A 697 13.66 17.69 -13.75
C ARG A 697 12.83 17.54 -12.48
N ALA A 698 12.97 18.48 -11.54
CA ALA A 698 12.17 18.50 -10.30
C ALA A 698 10.68 18.73 -10.61
N VAL A 699 10.38 19.62 -11.55
CA VAL A 699 9.01 19.94 -12.00
C VAL A 699 8.36 18.72 -12.67
N LYS A 700 9.07 18.08 -13.61
CA LYS A 700 8.58 16.90 -14.33
C LYS A 700 8.18 15.78 -13.39
N ASN A 701 8.91 15.60 -12.27
CA ASN A 701 8.66 14.55 -11.28
C ASN A 701 7.80 15.03 -10.09
N GLY A 702 7.22 16.23 -10.13
CA GLY A 702 6.25 16.69 -9.13
C GLY A 702 6.81 17.07 -7.75
N HIS A 703 8.11 17.31 -7.63
CA HIS A 703 8.78 17.56 -6.34
C HIS A 703 8.58 19.00 -5.83
N LYS A 704 7.36 19.34 -5.40
CA LYS A 704 6.90 20.69 -5.04
C LYS A 704 7.85 21.45 -4.08
N THR A 705 8.24 20.82 -2.98
CA THR A 705 9.13 21.46 -1.99
C THR A 705 10.50 21.77 -2.60
N LEU A 706 11.00 20.90 -3.45
CA LEU A 706 12.30 21.04 -4.08
C LEU A 706 12.27 22.10 -5.18
N VAL A 707 11.18 22.15 -5.97
CA VAL A 707 10.94 23.22 -6.95
C VAL A 707 11.00 24.60 -6.27
N LYS A 708 10.30 24.77 -5.13
CA LYS A 708 10.36 26.01 -4.37
C LYS A 708 11.78 26.36 -3.93
N ILE A 709 12.55 25.41 -3.43
CA ILE A 709 13.93 25.63 -2.99
C ILE A 709 14.85 26.04 -4.15
N LEU A 710 14.68 25.44 -5.34
CA LEU A 710 15.47 25.78 -6.52
C LEU A 710 15.14 27.20 -6.99
N VAL A 711 13.86 27.58 -7.05
CA VAL A 711 13.42 28.94 -7.41
C VAL A 711 13.91 29.95 -6.39
N ASP A 712 13.75 29.69 -5.09
CA ASP A 712 14.24 30.57 -4.00
C ASP A 712 15.78 30.72 -4.05
N ALA A 713 16.49 29.75 -4.60
CA ALA A 713 17.94 29.80 -4.80
C ALA A 713 18.37 30.47 -6.11
N GLY A 714 17.43 30.96 -6.92
CA GLY A 714 17.67 31.74 -8.14
C GLY A 714 17.69 30.93 -9.44
N ALA A 715 17.15 29.70 -9.46
CA ALA A 715 16.98 28.96 -10.71
C ALA A 715 15.95 29.66 -11.61
N ASP A 716 16.29 29.89 -12.91
CA ASP A 716 15.42 30.59 -13.88
C ASP A 716 14.36 29.63 -14.44
N PRO A 717 13.05 29.85 -14.15
CA PRO A 717 11.97 29.02 -14.66
C PRO A 717 11.70 29.18 -16.16
N ASN A 718 12.28 30.23 -16.81
CA ASN A 718 12.02 30.58 -18.19
C ASN A 718 13.01 29.96 -19.18
N ILE A 719 14.04 29.30 -18.71
CA ILE A 719 14.96 28.55 -19.57
C ILE A 719 14.16 27.55 -20.39
N LYS A 720 14.53 27.38 -21.65
CA LYS A 720 13.90 26.42 -22.57
C LYS A 720 14.82 25.24 -22.80
N ASP A 721 14.26 24.05 -22.78
CA ASP A 721 14.93 22.84 -23.27
C ASP A 721 15.03 22.86 -24.83
N TRP A 722 15.66 21.85 -25.40
CA TRP A 722 15.83 21.81 -26.89
C TRP A 722 14.52 21.57 -27.63
N GLU A 723 13.41 21.21 -26.95
CA GLU A 723 12.06 21.20 -27.51
C GLU A 723 11.35 22.55 -27.37
N GLY A 724 12.03 23.57 -26.81
CA GLY A 724 11.48 24.91 -26.56
C GLY A 724 10.55 24.98 -25.35
N LYS A 725 10.53 23.97 -24.48
CA LYS A 725 9.65 23.89 -23.32
C LYS A 725 10.31 24.50 -22.08
N THR A 726 9.58 25.36 -21.38
CA THR A 726 9.97 25.91 -20.08
C THR A 726 9.53 24.98 -18.92
N SER A 727 10.01 25.27 -17.70
CA SER A 727 9.57 24.57 -16.47
C SER A 727 8.04 24.62 -16.29
N LEU A 728 7.42 25.80 -16.57
CA LEU A 728 5.96 25.95 -16.54
C LEU A 728 5.26 25.00 -17.53
N ARG A 729 5.76 24.93 -18.77
CA ARG A 729 5.18 24.04 -19.79
C ARG A 729 5.27 22.58 -19.37
N LYS A 730 6.40 22.17 -18.80
CA LYS A 730 6.57 20.80 -18.26
C LYS A 730 5.61 20.52 -17.09
N ALA A 731 5.37 21.49 -16.19
CA ALA A 731 4.40 21.34 -15.11
C ALA A 731 2.98 21.07 -15.65
N VAL A 732 2.58 21.80 -16.68
CA VAL A 732 1.26 21.63 -17.33
C VAL A 732 1.16 20.28 -18.03
N GLU A 733 2.18 19.88 -18.81
CA GLU A 733 2.21 18.61 -19.54
C GLU A 733 2.26 17.38 -18.61
N SER A 734 2.86 17.54 -17.43
CA SER A 734 2.91 16.48 -16.39
C SER A 734 1.72 16.52 -15.42
N GLY A 735 0.73 17.42 -15.65
CA GLY A 735 -0.47 17.49 -14.82
C GLY A 735 -0.30 18.12 -13.42
N HIS A 736 0.85 18.71 -13.14
CA HIS A 736 1.19 19.30 -11.83
C HIS A 736 0.64 20.73 -11.67
N LYS A 737 -0.69 20.88 -11.50
CA LYS A 737 -1.38 22.18 -11.42
C LYS A 737 -0.79 23.12 -10.37
N GLU A 738 -0.53 22.63 -9.15
CA GLU A 738 0.03 23.45 -8.06
C GLU A 738 1.44 23.95 -8.36
N LEU A 739 2.24 23.18 -9.09
CA LEU A 739 3.56 23.60 -9.55
C LEU A 739 3.47 24.64 -10.66
N ALA A 740 2.50 24.49 -11.56
CA ALA A 740 2.25 25.50 -12.59
C ALA A 740 1.87 26.85 -11.96
N GLU A 741 1.01 26.85 -10.94
CA GLU A 741 0.65 28.06 -10.19
C GLU A 741 1.84 28.68 -9.44
N LEU A 742 2.72 27.84 -8.88
CA LEU A 742 3.92 28.31 -8.19
C LEU A 742 4.93 28.98 -9.15
N LEU A 743 5.04 28.44 -10.37
CA LEU A 743 5.95 28.98 -11.40
C LEU A 743 5.41 30.21 -12.14
N LEU A 744 4.12 30.53 -11.99
CA LEU A 744 3.49 31.76 -12.51
C LEU A 744 3.65 32.97 -11.58
N ARG A 745 4.01 32.75 -10.31
CA ARG A 745 4.26 33.79 -9.30
C ARG A 745 5.70 34.29 -9.38
#